data_689e00fbe73e2157c8313c1703ea4a54
#
_entry.id   689e00fbe73e2157c8313c1703ea4a54
#
_cell.length_a   1.000
_cell.length_b   1.000
_cell.length_c   1.000
_cell.angle_alpha   90.00
_cell.angle_beta   90.00
_cell.angle_gamma   90.00
#
_symmetry.space_group_name_H-M   'P 1'
#
loop_
_entity.id
_entity.type
_entity.pdbx_description
1 polymer ?
#
loop_
_entity_poly.entity_id
_entity_poly.type
_entity_poly.pdbx_seq_one_letter_code
_entity_poly.pdbx_strand_id
1 'polypeptide(L)'
;MSLSKFMEKQTSLNPLVIGATLFFVVLLVAMILIAPEQTQTLLNAAKSGIFANFSWFYVLAFSVFLGFLVILSVSSLGNIKLGNDEEEPEFGFLSWLAMLFAAGMGVGLMFFGVAEPLTHYLSDITTGSAEHKQQEALLHTLFHWGIHAWAVYGTIALALAYFGFRYKLPLALRSCFYPLLKERINGKLGDLIDIMALLATLFGVITTLGFGASQLGAGLHQLGWISENSFSLQVVVIAVVMSLAIFSAISGVGKGVKILSELNLTLAFCLLIFVLVAGPTLYLLSAFSDNIGTYLSNLVQLSFKTYVYEQEHTGWFSGWTILYWAWWCSWAPFVGLFIARISKGRTIREFIFGVLVIPSMFGILWFTVFGNTAIWLNDGEAAGTLGQMISSPETLLFKFLDYLPLSGVTGLVSLVVISLFFITSADSGIYVLNNIASRDKSLAAPRWQAVMWGVLMSVVAIVLMQSGGLANLQAMTLLVALPFAILMLLMCFSLWKGLNADKKYFDTKVNPTSIFWTGDKWKERLEQMMNQTQEKDILRFLKHTVLPAMRELRQELIGKYDLSVQINTLFEQDEPAVELVIQKDLMRDFMYGVKSIGREVSEQLINDDNLPHIQHSMTYEPYTYFFDGRVGYDVQYMDQDELIADMLKHYERYLSLLDDVGQELMAHEQTELAE
;
A
#
# COMPACT_ATOMS: atom_id res chain seq x y z
N MET A 1 -23.15 4.17 -34.92
CA MET A 1 -22.35 3.99 -33.70
C MET A 1 -22.61 5.19 -32.82
N SER A 2 -23.22 5.04 -31.63
CA SER A 2 -23.55 6.18 -30.77
C SER A 2 -22.25 6.84 -30.28
N LEU A 3 -22.30 8.16 -30.01
CA LEU A 3 -21.17 8.95 -29.53
C LEU A 3 -20.56 8.29 -28.25
N SER A 4 -21.42 7.64 -27.43
CA SER A 4 -21.01 6.88 -26.25
C SER A 4 -20.10 5.68 -26.60
N LYS A 5 -20.46 4.85 -27.57
CA LYS A 5 -19.64 3.71 -28.01
C LYS A 5 -18.33 4.12 -28.71
N PHE A 6 -18.29 5.31 -29.31
CA PHE A 6 -17.06 5.86 -29.88
C PHE A 6 -16.12 6.35 -28.77
N MET A 7 -16.67 7.01 -27.76
CA MET A 7 -15.92 7.45 -26.56
C MET A 7 -15.40 6.26 -25.74
N GLU A 8 -16.18 5.21 -25.58
CA GLU A 8 -15.77 3.98 -24.86
C GLU A 8 -14.52 3.31 -25.44
N LYS A 9 -14.29 3.39 -26.74
CA LYS A 9 -13.08 2.85 -27.38
C LYS A 9 -11.82 3.73 -27.22
N GLN A 10 -11.98 5.01 -26.84
CA GLN A 10 -10.88 5.98 -26.78
C GLN A 10 -10.47 6.38 -25.36
N THR A 11 -11.16 5.91 -24.33
CA THR A 11 -10.85 6.26 -22.94
C THR A 11 -11.09 5.09 -21.99
N SER A 12 -10.22 4.94 -21.00
CA SER A 12 -10.41 4.02 -19.87
C SER A 12 -11.20 4.65 -18.71
N LEU A 13 -11.48 5.96 -18.76
CA LEU A 13 -12.03 6.70 -17.63
C LEU A 13 -13.51 6.37 -17.37
N ASN A 14 -13.89 6.35 -16.09
CA ASN A 14 -15.28 6.31 -15.63
C ASN A 14 -15.90 7.70 -15.81
N PRO A 15 -16.95 7.89 -16.64
CA PRO A 15 -17.50 9.21 -16.95
C PRO A 15 -18.04 9.95 -15.72
N LEU A 16 -18.63 9.24 -14.74
CA LEU A 16 -19.16 9.87 -13.54
C LEU A 16 -18.03 10.34 -12.61
N VAL A 17 -17.02 9.48 -12.40
CA VAL A 17 -15.87 9.78 -11.52
C VAL A 17 -15.09 10.97 -12.07
N ILE A 18 -14.73 10.93 -13.35
CA ILE A 18 -13.96 12.03 -13.96
C ILE A 18 -14.78 13.31 -14.08
N GLY A 19 -16.07 13.20 -14.44
CA GLY A 19 -16.96 14.35 -14.58
C GLY A 19 -17.15 15.10 -13.26
N ALA A 20 -17.41 14.40 -12.17
CA ALA A 20 -17.55 14.99 -10.83
C ALA A 20 -16.24 15.61 -10.34
N THR A 21 -15.11 14.93 -10.56
CA THR A 21 -13.78 15.45 -10.17
C THR A 21 -13.43 16.72 -10.96
N LEU A 22 -13.59 16.71 -12.28
CA LEU A 22 -13.33 17.88 -13.12
C LEU A 22 -14.27 19.04 -12.78
N PHE A 23 -15.54 18.77 -12.52
CA PHE A 23 -16.49 19.80 -12.09
C PHE A 23 -16.02 20.49 -10.80
N PHE A 24 -15.63 19.72 -9.79
CA PHE A 24 -15.09 20.26 -8.54
C PHE A 24 -13.82 21.09 -8.75
N VAL A 25 -12.88 20.59 -9.54
CA VAL A 25 -11.61 21.27 -9.83
C VAL A 25 -11.82 22.55 -10.64
N VAL A 26 -12.64 22.49 -11.69
CA VAL A 26 -12.94 23.66 -12.52
C VAL A 26 -13.68 24.73 -11.70
N LEU A 27 -14.64 24.33 -10.84
CA LEU A 27 -15.32 25.23 -9.93
C LEU A 27 -14.34 25.94 -8.99
N LEU A 28 -13.43 25.18 -8.36
CA LEU A 28 -12.41 25.73 -7.48
C LEU A 28 -11.50 26.71 -8.22
N VAL A 29 -10.98 26.33 -9.37
CA VAL A 29 -10.12 27.21 -10.20
C VAL A 29 -10.87 28.47 -10.62
N ALA A 30 -12.12 28.34 -11.06
CA ALA A 30 -12.95 29.49 -11.42
C ALA A 30 -13.20 30.43 -10.22
N MET A 31 -13.49 29.89 -9.04
CA MET A 31 -13.65 30.68 -7.82
C MET A 31 -12.37 31.47 -7.48
N ILE A 32 -11.18 30.82 -7.57
CA ILE A 32 -9.91 31.47 -7.31
C ILE A 32 -9.63 32.60 -8.32
N LEU A 33 -9.92 32.38 -9.61
CA LEU A 33 -9.63 33.37 -10.65
C LEU A 33 -10.62 34.53 -10.66
N ILE A 34 -11.90 34.29 -10.35
CA ILE A 34 -12.98 35.32 -10.39
C ILE A 34 -13.04 36.09 -9.07
N ALA A 35 -12.86 35.42 -7.94
CA ALA A 35 -13.05 35.95 -6.61
C ALA A 35 -11.94 35.50 -5.63
N PRO A 36 -10.66 35.86 -5.86
CA PRO A 36 -9.52 35.33 -5.12
C PRO A 36 -9.59 35.58 -3.61
N GLU A 37 -9.93 36.81 -3.19
CA GLU A 37 -10.01 37.18 -1.77
C GLU A 37 -11.13 36.43 -1.03
N GLN A 38 -12.31 36.31 -1.66
CA GLN A 38 -13.45 35.58 -1.09
C GLN A 38 -13.14 34.08 -1.01
N THR A 39 -12.47 33.53 -2.02
CA THR A 39 -12.08 32.11 -2.02
C THR A 39 -11.04 31.84 -0.96
N GLN A 40 -10.05 32.69 -0.80
CA GLN A 40 -9.06 32.58 0.26
C GLN A 40 -9.68 32.66 1.66
N THR A 41 -10.62 33.60 1.85
CA THR A 41 -11.39 33.73 3.10
C THR A 41 -12.18 32.45 3.40
N LEU A 42 -12.85 31.88 2.38
CA LEU A 42 -13.60 30.64 2.49
C LEU A 42 -12.68 29.46 2.85
N LEU A 43 -11.54 29.31 2.17
CA LEU A 43 -10.56 28.24 2.44
C LEU A 43 -9.99 28.35 3.86
N ASN A 44 -9.66 29.57 4.30
CA ASN A 44 -9.16 29.81 5.66
C ASN A 44 -10.23 29.53 6.71
N ALA A 45 -11.50 29.94 6.47
CA ALA A 45 -12.61 29.65 7.36
C ALA A 45 -12.86 28.13 7.47
N ALA A 46 -12.84 27.41 6.33
CA ALA A 46 -13.00 25.98 6.30
C ALA A 46 -11.84 25.25 7.03
N LYS A 47 -10.59 25.66 6.78
CA LYS A 47 -9.40 25.17 7.49
C LYS A 47 -9.53 25.38 8.99
N SER A 48 -9.86 26.60 9.44
CA SER A 48 -10.04 26.91 10.86
C SER A 48 -11.20 26.13 11.48
N GLY A 49 -12.31 25.94 10.72
CA GLY A 49 -13.44 25.12 11.14
C GLY A 49 -13.06 23.66 11.35
N ILE A 50 -12.22 23.08 10.47
CA ILE A 50 -11.72 21.71 10.66
C ILE A 50 -10.80 21.63 11.88
N PHE A 51 -9.89 22.56 12.04
CA PHE A 51 -9.01 22.59 13.22
C PHE A 51 -9.78 22.67 14.53
N ALA A 52 -10.78 23.56 14.60
CA ALA A 52 -11.56 23.76 15.81
C ALA A 52 -12.46 22.55 16.16
N ASN A 53 -13.01 21.85 15.16
CA ASN A 53 -14.04 20.85 15.40
C ASN A 53 -13.60 19.40 15.18
N PHE A 54 -12.54 19.15 14.40
CA PHE A 54 -12.16 17.81 13.96
C PHE A 54 -10.70 17.41 14.28
N SER A 55 -9.91 18.23 14.97
CA SER A 55 -8.54 17.85 15.36
C SER A 55 -8.51 16.59 16.22
N TRP A 56 -9.42 16.46 17.18
CA TRP A 56 -9.59 15.25 18.01
C TRP A 56 -9.90 14.02 17.15
N PHE A 57 -10.68 14.19 16.10
CA PHE A 57 -11.05 13.09 15.20
C PHE A 57 -9.82 12.55 14.46
N TYR A 58 -8.96 13.43 13.93
CA TYR A 58 -7.71 13.00 13.28
C TYR A 58 -6.82 12.22 14.25
N VAL A 59 -6.66 12.70 15.48
CA VAL A 59 -5.86 12.01 16.50
C VAL A 59 -6.39 10.61 16.76
N LEU A 60 -7.69 10.47 16.98
CA LEU A 60 -8.31 9.16 17.21
C LEU A 60 -8.25 8.27 15.98
N ALA A 61 -8.49 8.80 14.78
CA ALA A 61 -8.42 8.03 13.55
C ALA A 61 -7.02 7.42 13.33
N PHE A 62 -5.96 8.22 13.51
CA PHE A 62 -4.57 7.75 13.37
C PHE A 62 -4.20 6.72 14.44
N SER A 63 -4.67 6.92 15.67
CA SER A 63 -4.50 5.93 16.74
C SER A 63 -5.23 4.62 16.43
N VAL A 64 -6.43 4.70 15.82
CA VAL A 64 -7.18 3.51 15.38
C VAL A 64 -6.45 2.79 14.25
N PHE A 65 -5.91 3.49 13.24
CA PHE A 65 -5.15 2.86 12.15
C PHE A 65 -3.94 2.11 12.70
N LEU A 66 -3.16 2.74 13.58
CA LEU A 66 -2.01 2.09 14.20
C LEU A 66 -2.43 0.90 15.08
N GLY A 67 -3.39 1.11 15.98
CA GLY A 67 -3.89 0.05 16.88
C GLY A 67 -4.47 -1.14 16.11
N PHE A 68 -5.20 -0.88 15.02
CA PHE A 68 -5.77 -1.89 14.15
C PHE A 68 -4.67 -2.77 13.51
N LEU A 69 -3.63 -2.16 12.92
CA LEU A 69 -2.52 -2.91 12.34
C LEU A 69 -1.75 -3.71 13.40
N VAL A 70 -1.49 -3.11 14.58
CA VAL A 70 -0.82 -3.81 15.69
C VAL A 70 -1.64 -5.02 16.14
N ILE A 71 -2.97 -4.86 16.35
CA ILE A 71 -3.86 -5.96 16.72
C ILE A 71 -3.83 -7.07 15.65
N LEU A 72 -3.90 -6.72 14.37
CA LEU A 72 -3.80 -7.71 13.30
C LEU A 72 -2.48 -8.46 13.33
N SER A 73 -1.36 -7.77 13.53
CA SER A 73 -0.01 -8.37 13.50
C SER A 73 0.21 -9.38 14.62
N VAL A 74 -0.34 -9.14 15.82
CA VAL A 74 -0.17 -10.03 16.98
C VAL A 74 -1.25 -11.12 17.05
N SER A 75 -2.35 -10.98 16.31
CA SER A 75 -3.43 -11.96 16.24
C SER A 75 -3.12 -13.13 15.31
N SER A 76 -3.97 -14.15 15.32
CA SER A 76 -3.93 -15.25 14.35
C SER A 76 -4.21 -14.80 12.90
N LEU A 77 -4.91 -13.67 12.72
CA LEU A 77 -5.17 -13.06 11.41
C LEU A 77 -3.87 -12.62 10.72
N GLY A 78 -2.81 -12.34 11.49
CA GLY A 78 -1.48 -12.00 10.96
C GLY A 78 -0.82 -13.10 10.12
N ASN A 79 -1.28 -14.35 10.22
CA ASN A 79 -0.75 -15.47 9.45
C ASN A 79 -1.40 -15.62 8.06
N ILE A 80 -2.51 -14.92 7.80
CA ILE A 80 -3.19 -14.93 6.51
C ILE A 80 -2.26 -14.33 5.45
N LYS A 81 -2.12 -14.99 4.29
CA LYS A 81 -1.35 -14.50 3.15
C LYS A 81 -2.16 -13.52 2.30
N LEU A 82 -1.47 -12.54 1.75
CA LEU A 82 -1.98 -11.59 0.75
C LEU A 82 -1.95 -12.27 -0.63
N GLY A 83 -2.83 -13.21 -0.84
CA GLY A 83 -2.92 -14.12 -1.97
C GLY A 83 -3.42 -15.49 -1.54
N ASN A 84 -3.20 -16.50 -2.37
CA ASN A 84 -3.51 -17.88 -2.02
C ASN A 84 -2.56 -18.41 -0.94
N ASP A 85 -2.97 -19.41 -0.17
CA ASP A 85 -2.16 -19.93 0.94
C ASP A 85 -0.84 -20.58 0.48
N GLU A 86 -0.78 -21.11 -0.73
CA GLU A 86 0.41 -21.71 -1.35
C GLU A 86 1.27 -20.69 -2.11
N GLU A 87 0.79 -19.46 -2.27
CA GLU A 87 1.45 -18.45 -3.10
C GLU A 87 2.73 -17.94 -2.43
N GLU A 88 3.84 -18.00 -3.16
CA GLU A 88 5.13 -17.45 -2.73
C GLU A 88 5.21 -15.94 -2.97
N PRO A 89 5.94 -15.18 -2.15
CA PRO A 89 6.16 -13.75 -2.39
C PRO A 89 6.82 -13.49 -3.75
N GLU A 90 6.22 -12.58 -4.53
CA GLU A 90 6.74 -12.19 -5.86
C GLU A 90 8.15 -11.61 -5.80
N PHE A 91 8.51 -10.92 -4.72
CA PHE A 91 9.82 -10.30 -4.51
C PHE A 91 10.51 -10.88 -3.29
N GLY A 92 11.83 -11.11 -3.39
CA GLY A 92 12.64 -11.47 -2.23
C GLY A 92 12.56 -10.40 -1.11
N PHE A 93 12.77 -10.81 0.14
CA PHE A 93 12.54 -9.94 1.31
C PHE A 93 13.31 -8.61 1.26
N LEU A 94 14.60 -8.63 0.94
CA LEU A 94 15.42 -7.41 0.85
C LEU A 94 14.99 -6.48 -0.30
N SER A 95 14.63 -7.04 -1.46
CA SER A 95 14.14 -6.26 -2.60
C SER A 95 12.81 -5.59 -2.27
N TRP A 96 11.91 -6.30 -1.59
CA TRP A 96 10.64 -5.76 -1.13
C TRP A 96 10.83 -4.62 -0.12
N LEU A 97 11.74 -4.78 0.86
CA LEU A 97 12.07 -3.71 1.81
C LEU A 97 12.65 -2.48 1.12
N ALA A 98 13.52 -2.67 0.13
CA ALA A 98 14.07 -1.57 -0.65
C ALA A 98 12.98 -0.82 -1.45
N MET A 99 11.99 -1.54 -2.00
CA MET A 99 10.84 -0.92 -2.68
C MET A 99 9.91 -0.19 -1.71
N LEU A 100 9.66 -0.74 -0.50
CA LEU A 100 8.92 -0.04 0.56
C LEU A 100 9.60 1.25 0.97
N PHE A 101 10.92 1.20 1.13
CA PHE A 101 11.73 2.36 1.41
C PHE A 101 11.61 3.43 0.32
N ALA A 102 11.72 3.02 -0.95
CA ALA A 102 11.59 3.92 -2.09
C ALA A 102 10.22 4.61 -2.16
N ALA A 103 9.14 3.92 -1.73
CA ALA A 103 7.80 4.48 -1.69
C ALA A 103 7.62 5.60 -0.65
N GLY A 104 8.42 5.55 0.43
CA GLY A 104 8.35 6.52 1.52
C GLY A 104 9.27 7.72 1.38
N MET A 105 10.21 7.64 0.45
CA MET A 105 11.15 8.73 0.19
C MET A 105 10.56 9.72 -0.80
N GLY A 106 10.58 10.98 -0.46
CA GLY A 106 10.01 12.03 -1.30
C GLY A 106 10.56 13.42 -0.97
N VAL A 107 10.06 14.41 -1.71
CA VAL A 107 10.41 15.83 -1.52
C VAL A 107 10.26 16.27 -0.05
N GLY A 108 9.27 15.72 0.68
CA GLY A 108 9.02 16.08 2.08
C GLY A 108 10.21 15.86 3.00
N LEU A 109 10.95 14.75 2.84
CA LEU A 109 12.15 14.49 3.66
C LEU A 109 13.27 15.51 3.39
N MET A 110 13.43 15.93 2.13
CA MET A 110 14.40 16.97 1.77
C MET A 110 13.96 18.34 2.28
N PHE A 111 12.64 18.61 2.24
CA PHE A 111 12.08 19.88 2.68
C PHE A 111 12.11 20.03 4.20
N PHE A 112 11.69 19.04 4.93
CA PHE A 112 11.51 19.09 6.38
C PHE A 112 12.67 18.51 7.19
N GLY A 113 13.64 17.84 6.57
CA GLY A 113 14.75 17.16 7.26
C GLY A 113 15.57 18.07 8.18
N VAL A 114 15.75 19.33 7.78
CA VAL A 114 16.41 20.39 8.55
C VAL A 114 15.38 21.31 9.19
N ALA A 115 14.35 21.69 8.43
CA ALA A 115 13.42 22.76 8.80
C ALA A 115 12.55 22.40 10.01
N GLU A 116 12.00 21.20 10.07
CA GLU A 116 11.07 20.83 11.14
C GLU A 116 11.75 20.68 12.51
N PRO A 117 12.84 19.89 12.66
CA PRO A 117 13.53 19.77 13.95
C PRO A 117 13.99 21.12 14.48
N LEU A 118 14.54 21.97 13.61
CA LEU A 118 15.00 23.29 14.01
C LEU A 118 13.85 24.21 14.42
N THR A 119 12.73 24.17 13.69
CA THR A 119 11.53 24.96 14.04
C THR A 119 10.96 24.53 15.38
N HIS A 120 10.86 23.23 15.65
CA HIS A 120 10.38 22.74 16.94
C HIS A 120 11.33 23.12 18.09
N TYR A 121 12.64 22.99 17.88
CA TYR A 121 13.65 23.36 18.85
C TYR A 121 13.55 24.84 19.29
N LEU A 122 13.22 25.73 18.35
CA LEU A 122 13.12 27.18 18.59
C LEU A 122 11.70 27.64 18.96
N SER A 123 10.71 26.75 18.92
CA SER A 123 9.32 27.07 19.25
C SER A 123 9.01 26.83 20.73
N ASP A 124 7.89 27.44 21.19
CA ASP A 124 7.43 27.32 22.57
C ASP A 124 6.86 25.96 22.94
N ILE A 125 6.74 25.06 21.97
CA ILE A 125 6.29 23.64 22.22
C ILE A 125 7.34 22.86 23.01
N THR A 126 8.61 23.23 22.91
CA THR A 126 9.73 22.62 23.63
C THR A 126 10.16 23.49 24.80
N THR A 127 10.39 22.90 25.96
CA THR A 127 10.69 23.62 27.21
C THR A 127 11.91 23.05 27.91
N GLY A 128 12.49 23.82 28.87
CA GLY A 128 13.61 23.36 29.70
C GLY A 128 14.99 23.69 29.16
N SER A 129 16.00 22.84 29.41
CA SER A 129 17.38 23.06 28.92
C SER A 129 17.49 22.86 27.41
N ALA A 130 18.58 23.32 26.80
CA ALA A 130 18.83 23.18 25.36
C ALA A 130 18.79 21.71 24.94
N GLU A 131 19.38 20.82 25.72
CA GLU A 131 19.40 19.37 25.44
C GLU A 131 18.00 18.75 25.50
N HIS A 132 17.19 19.17 26.50
CA HIS A 132 15.80 18.71 26.61
C HIS A 132 14.94 19.22 25.46
N LYS A 133 15.06 20.49 25.10
CA LYS A 133 14.39 21.06 23.92
C LYS A 133 14.75 20.33 22.63
N GLN A 134 16.02 19.97 22.46
CA GLN A 134 16.49 19.22 21.30
C GLN A 134 15.84 17.82 21.25
N GLN A 135 15.79 17.12 22.38
CA GLN A 135 15.14 15.81 22.49
C GLN A 135 13.64 15.88 22.16
N GLU A 136 12.92 16.89 22.72
CA GLU A 136 11.50 17.10 22.43
C GLU A 136 11.27 17.47 20.96
N ALA A 137 12.11 18.32 20.37
CA ALA A 137 12.00 18.70 18.96
C ALA A 137 12.10 17.49 18.03
N LEU A 138 13.07 16.61 18.29
CA LEU A 138 13.20 15.36 17.55
C LEU A 138 12.01 14.42 17.82
N LEU A 139 11.53 14.31 19.05
CA LEU A 139 10.38 13.50 19.41
C LEU A 139 9.13 13.92 18.60
N HIS A 140 8.83 15.20 18.51
CA HIS A 140 7.69 15.71 17.72
C HIS A 140 7.89 15.46 16.23
N THR A 141 9.08 15.69 15.70
CA THR A 141 9.42 15.41 14.31
C THR A 141 9.23 13.91 13.99
N LEU A 142 9.76 13.04 14.84
CA LEU A 142 9.65 11.58 14.66
C LEU A 142 8.20 11.08 14.81
N PHE A 143 7.39 11.76 15.62
CA PHE A 143 5.96 11.47 15.71
C PHE A 143 5.23 11.75 14.38
N HIS A 144 5.57 12.83 13.70
CA HIS A 144 4.95 13.18 12.42
C HIS A 144 5.39 12.26 11.27
N TRP A 145 6.62 11.74 11.27
CA TRP A 145 7.22 10.99 10.17
C TRP A 145 7.38 9.48 10.44
N GLY A 146 7.07 9.05 11.65
CA GLY A 146 7.28 7.68 12.10
C GLY A 146 6.08 6.76 11.86
N ILE A 147 5.87 5.86 12.81
CA ILE A 147 4.94 4.72 12.72
C ILE A 147 3.50 5.15 12.38
N HIS A 148 3.03 6.32 12.85
CA HIS A 148 1.68 6.80 12.56
C HIS A 148 1.44 7.10 11.07
N ALA A 149 2.38 7.76 10.41
CA ALA A 149 2.33 8.02 8.97
C ALA A 149 2.27 6.70 8.19
N TRP A 150 3.11 5.74 8.57
CA TRP A 150 3.17 4.43 7.93
C TRP A 150 1.98 3.56 8.25
N ALA A 151 1.31 3.73 9.39
CA ALA A 151 0.06 3.05 9.72
C ALA A 151 -1.07 3.46 8.77
N VAL A 152 -1.16 4.72 8.40
CA VAL A 152 -2.13 5.22 7.40
C VAL A 152 -1.91 4.55 6.04
N TYR A 153 -0.67 4.56 5.56
CA TYR A 153 -0.32 3.90 4.30
C TYR A 153 -0.52 2.40 4.36
N GLY A 154 -0.09 1.76 5.45
CA GLY A 154 -0.23 0.33 5.69
C GLY A 154 -1.68 -0.13 5.72
N THR A 155 -2.58 0.67 6.28
CA THR A 155 -4.02 0.34 6.35
C THR A 155 -4.63 0.24 4.95
N ILE A 156 -4.41 1.23 4.09
CA ILE A 156 -4.93 1.20 2.71
C ILE A 156 -4.25 0.09 1.90
N ALA A 157 -2.93 -0.01 2.01
CA ALA A 157 -2.16 -1.01 1.27
C ALA A 157 -2.56 -2.43 1.63
N LEU A 158 -2.77 -2.70 2.93
CA LEU A 158 -3.24 -4.00 3.41
C LEU A 158 -4.63 -4.34 2.87
N ALA A 159 -5.57 -3.38 2.93
CA ALA A 159 -6.91 -3.60 2.41
C ALA A 159 -6.90 -3.85 0.89
N LEU A 160 -6.16 -3.05 0.12
CA LEU A 160 -6.02 -3.24 -1.32
C LEU A 160 -5.39 -4.59 -1.66
N ALA A 161 -4.30 -4.97 -0.99
CA ALA A 161 -3.61 -6.24 -1.24
C ALA A 161 -4.49 -7.44 -0.86
N TYR A 162 -5.18 -7.36 0.29
CA TYR A 162 -6.06 -8.41 0.74
C TYR A 162 -7.23 -8.64 -0.21
N PHE A 163 -8.00 -7.59 -0.51
CA PHE A 163 -9.14 -7.72 -1.42
C PHE A 163 -8.72 -7.96 -2.87
N GLY A 164 -7.58 -7.39 -3.30
CA GLY A 164 -7.07 -7.58 -4.65
C GLY A 164 -6.53 -8.98 -4.91
N PHE A 165 -5.70 -9.51 -4.02
CA PHE A 165 -5.01 -10.78 -4.27
C PHE A 165 -5.73 -11.99 -3.69
N ARG A 166 -6.36 -11.85 -2.51
CA ARG A 166 -7.05 -12.98 -1.89
C ARG A 166 -8.51 -13.11 -2.33
N TYR A 167 -9.23 -11.98 -2.44
CA TYR A 167 -10.60 -11.96 -2.98
C TYR A 167 -10.64 -11.87 -4.51
N LYS A 168 -9.49 -11.66 -5.16
CA LYS A 168 -9.37 -11.50 -6.62
C LYS A 168 -10.24 -10.38 -7.19
N LEU A 169 -10.53 -9.36 -6.38
CA LEU A 169 -11.21 -8.15 -6.82
C LEU A 169 -10.22 -7.20 -7.51
N PRO A 170 -10.67 -6.27 -8.35
CA PRO A 170 -9.81 -5.25 -8.93
C PRO A 170 -9.04 -4.48 -7.84
N LEU A 171 -7.74 -4.17 -8.07
CA LEU A 171 -6.94 -3.33 -7.18
C LEU A 171 -7.46 -1.89 -7.20
N ALA A 172 -8.60 -1.68 -6.57
CA ALA A 172 -9.34 -0.42 -6.51
C ALA A 172 -9.82 -0.15 -5.08
N LEU A 173 -9.88 1.13 -4.70
CA LEU A 173 -10.31 1.50 -3.35
C LEU A 173 -11.76 1.07 -3.07
N ARG A 174 -12.65 1.14 -4.08
CA ARG A 174 -14.03 0.64 -3.96
C ARG A 174 -14.09 -0.85 -3.58
N SER A 175 -13.15 -1.66 -4.05
CA SER A 175 -13.07 -3.09 -3.76
C SER A 175 -12.86 -3.37 -2.26
N CYS A 176 -12.18 -2.47 -1.55
CA CYS A 176 -11.95 -2.60 -0.11
C CYS A 176 -13.24 -2.53 0.73
N PHE A 177 -14.35 -2.13 0.13
CA PHE A 177 -15.66 -2.02 0.79
C PHE A 177 -16.61 -3.17 0.43
N TYR A 178 -16.15 -4.17 -0.29
CA TYR A 178 -16.98 -5.30 -0.73
C TYR A 178 -17.72 -5.99 0.43
N PRO A 179 -17.12 -6.31 1.60
CA PRO A 179 -17.83 -6.90 2.74
C PRO A 179 -18.98 -6.06 3.30
N LEU A 180 -19.00 -4.73 3.03
CA LEU A 180 -20.03 -3.81 3.50
C LEU A 180 -21.07 -3.49 2.44
N LEU A 181 -20.65 -3.35 1.19
CA LEU A 181 -21.48 -2.83 0.10
C LEU A 181 -21.88 -3.90 -0.92
N LYS A 182 -21.21 -5.04 -0.95
CA LYS A 182 -21.40 -6.11 -1.94
C LYS A 182 -21.37 -5.53 -3.36
N GLU A 183 -22.27 -5.97 -4.23
CA GLU A 183 -22.39 -5.49 -5.62
C GLU A 183 -22.60 -3.97 -5.75
N ARG A 184 -22.98 -3.28 -4.68
CA ARG A 184 -23.13 -1.82 -4.70
C ARG A 184 -21.81 -1.08 -4.90
N ILE A 185 -20.65 -1.76 -4.75
CA ILE A 185 -19.33 -1.21 -5.13
C ILE A 185 -19.25 -0.89 -6.62
N ASN A 186 -19.99 -1.59 -7.45
CA ASN A 186 -20.05 -1.36 -8.90
C ASN A 186 -21.02 -0.25 -9.31
N GLY A 187 -21.73 0.36 -8.34
CA GLY A 187 -22.69 1.43 -8.54
C GLY A 187 -22.20 2.79 -8.03
N LYS A 188 -23.16 3.71 -7.86
CA LYS A 188 -22.92 5.11 -7.44
C LYS A 188 -22.14 5.25 -6.12
N LEU A 189 -22.26 4.28 -5.19
CA LEU A 189 -21.50 4.30 -3.93
C LEU A 189 -20.02 4.03 -4.19
N GLY A 190 -19.70 3.08 -5.07
CA GLY A 190 -18.32 2.85 -5.48
C GLY A 190 -17.73 4.05 -6.22
N ASP A 191 -18.52 4.69 -7.10
CA ASP A 191 -18.09 5.91 -7.79
C ASP A 191 -17.82 7.06 -6.80
N LEU A 192 -18.63 7.21 -5.74
CA LEU A 192 -18.39 8.19 -4.68
C LEU A 192 -17.06 7.91 -3.94
N ILE A 193 -16.77 6.66 -3.61
CA ILE A 193 -15.50 6.26 -2.98
C ILE A 193 -14.33 6.63 -3.88
N ASP A 194 -14.40 6.31 -5.17
CA ASP A 194 -13.32 6.63 -6.11
C ASP A 194 -13.17 8.14 -6.32
N ILE A 195 -14.27 8.94 -6.35
CA ILE A 195 -14.20 10.40 -6.41
C ILE A 195 -13.47 10.98 -5.19
N MET A 196 -13.81 10.53 -3.99
CA MET A 196 -13.16 11.00 -2.76
C MET A 196 -11.67 10.62 -2.73
N ALA A 197 -11.33 9.40 -3.13
CA ALA A 197 -9.95 8.96 -3.24
C ALA A 197 -9.16 9.73 -4.31
N LEU A 198 -9.81 10.01 -5.45
CA LEU A 198 -9.21 10.76 -6.55
C LEU A 198 -8.91 12.21 -6.14
N LEU A 199 -9.86 12.88 -5.48
CA LEU A 199 -9.67 14.24 -4.97
C LEU A 199 -8.59 14.27 -3.88
N ALA A 200 -8.59 13.34 -2.93
CA ALA A 200 -7.56 13.24 -1.90
C ALA A 200 -6.17 13.10 -2.55
N THR A 201 -6.00 12.12 -3.44
CA THR A 201 -4.75 11.90 -4.16
C THR A 201 -4.31 13.13 -4.95
N LEU A 202 -5.23 13.75 -5.69
CA LEU A 202 -4.95 14.93 -6.52
C LEU A 202 -4.37 16.08 -5.68
N PHE A 203 -5.06 16.49 -4.61
CA PHE A 203 -4.61 17.60 -3.78
C PHE A 203 -3.40 17.24 -2.91
N GLY A 204 -3.27 15.99 -2.47
CA GLY A 204 -2.06 15.51 -1.78
C GLY A 204 -0.81 15.63 -2.64
N VAL A 205 -0.87 15.15 -3.90
CA VAL A 205 0.26 15.24 -4.83
C VAL A 205 0.54 16.68 -5.23
N ILE A 206 -0.49 17.48 -5.53
CA ILE A 206 -0.34 18.92 -5.88
C ILE A 206 0.36 19.70 -4.76
N THR A 207 0.05 19.42 -3.50
CA THR A 207 0.73 20.06 -2.35
C THR A 207 2.22 19.75 -2.34
N THR A 208 2.60 18.52 -2.62
CA THR A 208 4.02 18.13 -2.74
C THR A 208 4.70 18.78 -3.94
N LEU A 209 3.97 18.97 -5.05
CA LEU A 209 4.50 19.74 -6.18
C LEU A 209 4.80 21.18 -5.79
N GLY A 210 3.96 21.80 -4.96
CA GLY A 210 4.20 23.13 -4.41
C GLY A 210 5.46 23.21 -3.54
N PHE A 211 5.63 22.26 -2.62
CA PHE A 211 6.85 22.18 -1.81
C PHE A 211 8.11 21.99 -2.68
N GLY A 212 8.05 21.06 -3.65
CA GLY A 212 9.17 20.81 -4.56
C GLY A 212 9.55 22.03 -5.41
N ALA A 213 8.56 22.74 -5.96
CA ALA A 213 8.81 23.92 -6.77
C ALA A 213 9.43 25.06 -5.95
N SER A 214 8.91 25.29 -4.74
CA SER A 214 9.45 26.32 -3.82
C SER A 214 10.90 26.00 -3.43
N GLN A 215 11.18 24.73 -3.08
CA GLN A 215 12.51 24.31 -2.65
C GLN A 215 13.53 24.29 -3.82
N LEU A 216 13.12 23.88 -5.02
CA LEU A 216 13.99 23.96 -6.21
C LEU A 216 14.34 25.41 -6.56
N GLY A 217 13.34 26.32 -6.49
CA GLY A 217 13.58 27.74 -6.67
C GLY A 217 14.57 28.31 -5.65
N ALA A 218 14.41 27.94 -4.37
CA ALA A 218 15.34 28.33 -3.32
C ALA A 218 16.76 27.77 -3.54
N GLY A 219 16.87 26.53 -3.98
CA GLY A 219 18.17 25.90 -4.31
C GLY A 219 18.89 26.57 -5.48
N LEU A 220 18.17 26.88 -6.56
CA LEU A 220 18.72 27.60 -7.71
C LEU A 220 19.21 29.00 -7.32
N HIS A 221 18.48 29.69 -6.46
CA HIS A 221 18.89 31.00 -5.92
C HIS A 221 20.13 30.85 -5.03
N GLN A 222 20.18 29.90 -4.12
CA GLN A 222 21.32 29.68 -3.22
C GLN A 222 22.61 29.32 -3.96
N LEU A 223 22.51 28.56 -5.07
CA LEU A 223 23.64 28.26 -5.92
C LEU A 223 24.08 29.44 -6.82
N GLY A 224 23.40 30.58 -6.74
CA GLY A 224 23.70 31.79 -7.52
C GLY A 224 23.33 31.70 -9.00
N TRP A 225 22.50 30.74 -9.41
CA TRP A 225 22.07 30.57 -10.80
C TRP A 225 20.95 31.54 -11.19
N ILE A 226 20.24 32.06 -10.20
CA ILE A 226 19.16 33.05 -10.37
C ILE A 226 19.23 34.10 -9.29
N SER A 227 18.66 35.26 -9.57
CA SER A 227 18.71 36.42 -8.63
C SER A 227 17.72 36.33 -7.48
N GLU A 228 16.56 35.68 -7.67
CA GLU A 228 15.51 35.54 -6.66
C GLU A 228 14.61 34.33 -6.87
N ASN A 229 14.04 33.79 -5.79
CA ASN A 229 13.03 32.73 -5.85
C ASN A 229 11.63 33.35 -6.06
N SER A 230 11.36 33.84 -7.28
CA SER A 230 10.09 34.47 -7.62
C SER A 230 9.00 33.42 -7.95
N PHE A 231 7.71 33.83 -7.86
CA PHE A 231 6.59 33.00 -8.29
C PHE A 231 6.72 32.59 -9.77
N SER A 232 7.16 33.51 -10.65
CA SER A 232 7.39 33.21 -12.06
C SER A 232 8.40 32.07 -12.27
N LEU A 233 9.46 32.02 -11.46
CA LEU A 233 10.41 30.93 -11.48
C LEU A 233 9.74 29.61 -11.04
N GLN A 234 8.96 29.62 -9.98
CA GLN A 234 8.26 28.43 -9.50
C GLN A 234 7.30 27.87 -10.56
N VAL A 235 6.63 28.75 -11.32
CA VAL A 235 5.82 28.36 -12.49
C VAL A 235 6.67 27.67 -13.56
N VAL A 236 7.83 28.22 -13.88
CA VAL A 236 8.76 27.59 -14.85
C VAL A 236 9.25 26.22 -14.34
N VAL A 237 9.62 26.12 -13.07
CA VAL A 237 10.03 24.86 -12.44
C VAL A 237 8.92 23.81 -12.53
N ILE A 238 7.67 24.16 -12.17
CA ILE A 238 6.53 23.27 -12.31
C ILE A 238 6.36 22.84 -13.77
N ALA A 239 6.41 23.77 -14.73
CA ALA A 239 6.22 23.47 -16.14
C ALA A 239 7.29 22.51 -16.67
N VAL A 240 8.56 22.71 -16.31
CA VAL A 240 9.69 21.85 -16.74
C VAL A 240 9.55 20.46 -16.11
N VAL A 241 9.42 20.38 -14.80
CA VAL A 241 9.33 19.09 -14.07
C VAL A 241 8.12 18.29 -14.51
N MET A 242 6.95 18.94 -14.63
CA MET A 242 5.74 18.26 -15.07
C MET A 242 5.81 17.82 -16.54
N SER A 243 6.48 18.58 -17.40
CA SER A 243 6.74 18.13 -18.78
C SER A 243 7.59 16.85 -18.81
N LEU A 244 8.63 16.78 -17.98
CA LEU A 244 9.46 15.59 -17.85
C LEU A 244 8.67 14.39 -17.24
N ALA A 245 7.84 14.64 -16.26
CA ALA A 245 6.98 13.62 -15.64
C ALA A 245 5.93 13.10 -16.64
N ILE A 246 5.27 13.99 -17.41
CA ILE A 246 4.33 13.61 -18.47
C ILE A 246 5.04 12.77 -19.55
N PHE A 247 6.23 13.21 -19.98
CA PHE A 247 7.01 12.46 -20.95
C PHE A 247 7.39 11.08 -20.43
N SER A 248 7.80 10.97 -19.17
CA SER A 248 8.07 9.69 -18.50
C SER A 248 6.82 8.79 -18.48
N ALA A 249 5.68 9.32 -18.04
CA ALA A 249 4.41 8.58 -17.96
C ALA A 249 3.93 8.06 -19.34
N ILE A 250 4.13 8.85 -20.43
CA ILE A 250 3.72 8.47 -21.79
C ILE A 250 4.66 7.43 -22.39
N SER A 251 5.97 7.56 -22.12
CA SER A 251 6.99 6.72 -22.75
C SER A 251 6.91 5.26 -22.31
N GLY A 252 6.28 4.99 -21.16
CA GLY A 252 6.15 3.64 -20.61
C GLY A 252 7.51 3.00 -20.31
N VAL A 253 8.56 3.80 -20.14
CA VAL A 253 9.94 3.34 -19.96
C VAL A 253 10.15 2.86 -18.53
N GLY A 254 9.58 1.72 -18.16
CA GLY A 254 9.78 1.10 -16.85
C GLY A 254 11.26 0.97 -16.45
N LYS A 255 12.16 0.80 -17.43
CA LYS A 255 13.60 0.78 -17.19
C LYS A 255 14.18 2.16 -16.85
N GLY A 256 13.72 3.23 -17.51
CA GLY A 256 14.21 4.59 -17.27
C GLY A 256 13.80 5.11 -15.90
N VAL A 257 12.53 4.96 -15.54
CA VAL A 257 12.01 5.33 -14.21
C VAL A 257 12.73 4.56 -13.10
N LYS A 258 12.97 3.27 -13.30
CA LYS A 258 13.71 2.45 -12.34
C LYS A 258 15.13 2.99 -12.12
N ILE A 259 15.87 3.29 -13.20
CA ILE A 259 17.24 3.82 -13.11
C ILE A 259 17.25 5.18 -12.38
N LEU A 260 16.32 6.08 -12.73
CA LEU A 260 16.20 7.38 -12.06
C LEU A 260 15.87 7.25 -10.57
N SER A 261 14.99 6.32 -10.20
CA SER A 261 14.64 6.06 -8.80
C SER A 261 15.82 5.44 -8.04
N GLU A 262 16.54 4.49 -8.61
CA GLU A 262 17.73 3.89 -8.00
C GLU A 262 18.87 4.93 -7.82
N LEU A 263 19.08 5.78 -8.82
CA LEU A 263 20.04 6.89 -8.74
C LEU A 263 19.64 7.87 -7.63
N ASN A 264 18.38 8.24 -7.56
CA ASN A 264 17.87 9.17 -6.56
C ASN A 264 18.07 8.65 -5.14
N LEU A 265 17.71 7.39 -4.87
CA LEU A 265 17.94 6.75 -3.59
C LEU A 265 19.43 6.69 -3.23
N THR A 266 20.26 6.35 -4.19
CA THR A 266 21.73 6.29 -4.00
C THR A 266 22.28 7.67 -3.62
N LEU A 267 21.88 8.73 -4.33
CA LEU A 267 22.34 10.10 -4.06
C LEU A 267 21.82 10.57 -2.68
N ALA A 268 20.56 10.30 -2.34
CA ALA A 268 20.00 10.66 -1.04
C ALA A 268 20.73 9.93 0.11
N PHE A 269 21.04 8.65 -0.07
CA PHE A 269 21.81 7.89 0.90
C PHE A 269 23.26 8.38 1.01
N CYS A 270 23.91 8.71 -0.10
CA CYS A 270 25.25 9.33 -0.09
C CYS A 270 25.23 10.68 0.65
N LEU A 271 24.20 11.51 0.45
CA LEU A 271 24.03 12.77 1.17
C LEU A 271 23.84 12.54 2.67
N LEU A 272 23.04 11.55 3.07
CA LEU A 272 22.85 11.16 4.47
C LEU A 272 24.19 10.77 5.12
N ILE A 273 24.97 9.90 4.48
CA ILE A 273 26.27 9.45 4.97
C ILE A 273 27.26 10.62 5.04
N PHE A 274 27.23 11.49 4.02
CA PHE A 274 28.05 12.70 4.02
C PHE A 274 27.75 13.58 5.24
N VAL A 275 26.49 13.90 5.52
CA VAL A 275 26.10 14.72 6.68
C VAL A 275 26.47 14.04 8.00
N LEU A 276 26.28 12.71 8.09
CA LEU A 276 26.67 11.90 9.26
C LEU A 276 28.20 12.01 9.54
N VAL A 277 29.01 11.97 8.49
CA VAL A 277 30.49 12.00 8.64
C VAL A 277 31.02 13.43 8.82
N ALA A 278 30.42 14.41 8.12
CA ALA A 278 30.81 15.82 8.22
C ALA A 278 30.33 16.49 9.51
N GLY A 279 29.25 15.98 10.10
CA GLY A 279 28.70 16.43 11.38
C GLY A 279 29.39 15.80 12.59
N PRO A 280 28.84 15.96 13.80
CA PRO A 280 29.36 15.37 15.02
C PRO A 280 29.03 13.87 15.12
N THR A 281 29.68 13.02 14.32
CA THR A 281 29.35 11.61 14.08
C THR A 281 29.05 10.79 15.34
N LEU A 282 29.92 10.82 16.35
CA LEU A 282 29.73 10.02 17.58
C LEU A 282 28.49 10.48 18.36
N TYR A 283 28.25 11.78 18.40
CA TYR A 283 27.05 12.35 18.99
C TYR A 283 25.79 11.88 18.22
N LEU A 284 25.80 11.94 16.89
CA LEU A 284 24.67 11.53 16.06
C LEU A 284 24.34 10.05 16.22
N LEU A 285 25.34 9.18 16.33
CA LEU A 285 25.14 7.73 16.59
C LEU A 285 24.54 7.48 17.97
N SER A 286 24.99 8.21 19.00
CA SER A 286 24.43 8.14 20.35
C SER A 286 22.98 8.69 20.35
N ALA A 287 22.76 9.86 19.72
CA ALA A 287 21.44 10.45 19.60
C ALA A 287 20.44 9.57 18.83
N PHE A 288 20.90 8.80 17.84
CA PHE A 288 20.05 7.85 17.14
C PHE A 288 19.48 6.77 18.09
N SER A 289 20.31 6.24 18.98
CA SER A 289 19.86 5.28 20.01
C SER A 289 18.87 5.92 20.99
N ASP A 290 19.16 7.12 21.48
CA ASP A 290 18.30 7.84 22.42
C ASP A 290 16.96 8.23 21.77
N ASN A 291 16.97 8.67 20.52
CA ASN A 291 15.79 9.02 19.78
C ASN A 291 14.85 7.82 19.56
N ILE A 292 15.38 6.62 19.31
CA ILE A 292 14.55 5.39 19.24
C ILE A 292 13.88 5.17 20.60
N GLY A 293 14.63 5.21 21.69
CA GLY A 293 14.10 4.99 23.04
C GLY A 293 13.03 6.02 23.41
N THR A 294 13.33 7.30 23.20
CA THR A 294 12.42 8.41 23.49
C THR A 294 11.16 8.32 22.64
N TYR A 295 11.26 8.03 21.35
CA TYR A 295 10.11 7.90 20.47
C TYR A 295 9.19 6.75 20.89
N LEU A 296 9.75 5.56 21.13
CA LEU A 296 8.97 4.38 21.50
C LEU A 296 8.32 4.52 22.89
N SER A 297 9.02 5.12 23.85
CA SER A 297 8.48 5.30 25.21
C SER A 297 7.33 6.32 25.25
N ASN A 298 7.32 7.33 24.37
CA ASN A 298 6.28 8.34 24.31
C ASN A 298 5.19 8.05 23.27
N LEU A 299 5.29 6.96 22.52
CA LEU A 299 4.42 6.66 21.38
C LEU A 299 2.93 6.67 21.77
N VAL A 300 2.56 5.98 22.87
CA VAL A 300 1.16 5.89 23.32
C VAL A 300 0.64 7.24 23.78
N GLN A 301 1.43 7.99 24.54
CA GLN A 301 1.04 9.32 25.01
C GLN A 301 0.76 10.26 23.84
N LEU A 302 1.67 10.34 22.87
CA LEU A 302 1.53 11.18 21.69
C LEU A 302 0.36 10.75 20.80
N SER A 303 0.07 9.45 20.72
CA SER A 303 -1.06 8.91 19.94
C SER A 303 -2.42 9.48 20.36
N PHE A 304 -2.56 9.93 21.60
CA PHE A 304 -3.83 10.44 22.14
C PHE A 304 -3.76 11.90 22.59
N LYS A 305 -2.62 12.57 22.41
CA LYS A 305 -2.44 13.96 22.85
C LYS A 305 -3.15 14.93 21.91
N THR A 306 -4.08 15.74 22.45
CA THR A 306 -4.87 16.75 21.73
C THR A 306 -4.61 18.17 22.22
N TYR A 307 -3.72 18.35 23.20
CA TYR A 307 -3.38 19.63 23.83
C TYR A 307 -4.59 20.40 24.40
N VAL A 308 -5.68 19.72 24.75
CA VAL A 308 -6.90 20.35 25.29
C VAL A 308 -6.67 21.08 26.61
N TYR A 309 -5.70 20.67 27.39
CA TYR A 309 -5.30 21.29 28.66
C TYR A 309 -4.12 22.28 28.52
N GLU A 310 -3.56 22.42 27.33
CA GLU A 310 -2.40 23.23 26.98
C GLU A 310 -2.78 24.11 25.79
N GLN A 311 -3.73 25.05 26.00
CA GLN A 311 -4.36 25.80 24.89
C GLN A 311 -3.37 26.69 24.11
N GLU A 312 -2.28 27.10 24.72
CA GLU A 312 -1.18 27.83 24.08
C GLU A 312 -0.55 27.01 22.92
N HIS A 313 -0.57 25.70 23.00
CA HIS A 313 0.02 24.83 21.96
C HIS A 313 -0.96 24.41 20.85
N THR A 314 -2.24 24.79 20.95
CA THR A 314 -3.27 24.41 19.97
C THR A 314 -2.93 24.89 18.56
N GLY A 315 -2.35 26.07 18.43
CA GLY A 315 -1.91 26.64 17.14
C GLY A 315 -0.82 25.79 16.48
N TRP A 316 0.20 25.44 17.26
CA TRP A 316 1.26 24.55 16.83
C TRP A 316 0.71 23.15 16.43
N PHE A 317 -0.07 22.56 17.31
CA PHE A 317 -0.70 21.24 17.09
C PHE A 317 -1.52 21.20 15.80
N SER A 318 -2.34 22.21 15.55
CA SER A 318 -3.15 22.30 14.33
C SER A 318 -2.29 22.53 13.09
N GLY A 319 -1.28 23.41 13.21
CA GLY A 319 -0.42 23.79 12.09
C GLY A 319 0.62 22.74 11.71
N TRP A 320 0.94 21.80 12.60
CA TRP A 320 1.88 20.73 12.37
C TRP A 320 1.19 19.36 12.38
N THR A 321 0.81 18.84 13.53
CA THR A 321 0.31 17.48 13.65
C THR A 321 -0.93 17.21 12.78
N ILE A 322 -1.94 18.10 12.84
CA ILE A 322 -3.18 17.87 12.07
C ILE A 322 -2.97 18.07 10.57
N LEU A 323 -2.12 19.04 10.17
CA LEU A 323 -1.76 19.17 8.75
C LEU A 323 -1.00 17.95 8.23
N TYR A 324 -0.09 17.36 9.01
CA TYR A 324 0.59 16.14 8.64
C TYR A 324 -0.39 14.97 8.52
N TRP A 325 -1.31 14.80 9.48
CA TRP A 325 -2.34 13.76 9.40
C TRP A 325 -3.19 13.90 8.15
N ALA A 326 -3.60 15.11 7.81
CA ALA A 326 -4.34 15.36 6.58
C ALA A 326 -3.50 15.05 5.33
N TRP A 327 -2.24 15.45 5.32
CA TRP A 327 -1.34 15.19 4.20
C TRP A 327 -1.11 13.70 3.98
N TRP A 328 -0.84 12.94 5.06
CA TRP A 328 -0.69 11.49 4.99
C TRP A 328 -1.97 10.80 4.50
N CYS A 329 -3.15 11.20 4.99
CA CYS A 329 -4.43 10.69 4.48
C CYS A 329 -4.60 10.95 2.99
N SER A 330 -4.25 12.14 2.51
CA SER A 330 -4.37 12.48 1.09
C SER A 330 -3.40 11.70 0.20
N TRP A 331 -2.23 11.36 0.71
CA TRP A 331 -1.23 10.54 0.02
C TRP A 331 -1.52 9.04 0.08
N ALA A 332 -2.33 8.61 1.03
CA ALA A 332 -2.51 7.21 1.32
C ALA A 332 -3.07 6.37 0.16
N PRO A 333 -3.99 6.83 -0.71
CA PRO A 333 -4.39 6.06 -1.89
C PRO A 333 -3.24 5.81 -2.86
N PHE A 334 -2.37 6.79 -3.03
CA PHE A 334 -1.21 6.72 -3.92
C PHE A 334 -0.17 5.74 -3.40
N VAL A 335 0.32 5.95 -2.18
CA VAL A 335 1.35 5.10 -1.56
C VAL A 335 0.80 3.70 -1.29
N GLY A 336 -0.45 3.62 -0.84
CA GLY A 336 -1.12 2.35 -0.53
C GLY A 336 -1.26 1.44 -1.75
N LEU A 337 -1.61 1.97 -2.92
CA LEU A 337 -1.69 1.19 -4.15
C LEU A 337 -0.32 0.62 -4.57
N PHE A 338 0.74 1.41 -4.42
CA PHE A 338 2.09 0.96 -4.73
C PHE A 338 2.53 -0.17 -3.77
N ILE A 339 2.40 0.06 -2.46
CA ILE A 339 2.77 -0.94 -1.45
C ILE A 339 1.97 -2.24 -1.61
N ALA A 340 0.66 -2.13 -1.91
CA ALA A 340 -0.17 -3.31 -2.16
C ALA A 340 0.38 -4.17 -3.29
N ARG A 341 0.73 -3.55 -4.43
CA ARG A 341 1.23 -4.26 -5.63
C ARG A 341 2.49 -5.07 -5.40
N ILE A 342 3.41 -4.56 -4.58
CA ILE A 342 4.68 -5.24 -4.33
C ILE A 342 4.60 -6.27 -3.20
N SER A 343 3.44 -6.40 -2.53
CA SER A 343 3.31 -7.21 -1.31
C SER A 343 2.56 -8.53 -1.50
N LYS A 344 2.28 -8.92 -2.75
CA LYS A 344 1.63 -10.19 -3.08
C LYS A 344 2.38 -11.38 -2.48
N GLY A 345 1.67 -12.34 -1.89
CA GLY A 345 2.23 -13.57 -1.29
C GLY A 345 2.79 -13.40 0.12
N ARG A 346 2.91 -12.17 0.65
CA ARG A 346 3.35 -11.92 2.03
C ARG A 346 2.26 -12.27 3.04
N THR A 347 2.65 -12.67 4.25
CA THR A 347 1.70 -12.74 5.37
C THR A 347 1.37 -11.32 5.86
N ILE A 348 0.16 -11.15 6.42
CA ILE A 348 -0.25 -9.86 7.02
C ILE A 348 0.75 -9.40 8.08
N ARG A 349 1.30 -10.32 8.89
CA ARG A 349 2.29 -10.00 9.92
C ARG A 349 3.60 -9.48 9.33
N GLU A 350 4.16 -10.17 8.33
CA GLU A 350 5.35 -9.71 7.59
C GLU A 350 5.11 -8.34 6.96
N PHE A 351 3.96 -8.17 6.32
CA PHE A 351 3.56 -6.94 5.68
C PHE A 351 3.53 -5.78 6.69
N ILE A 352 2.82 -5.93 7.81
CA ILE A 352 2.69 -4.88 8.82
C ILE A 352 4.06 -4.54 9.41
N PHE A 353 4.87 -5.54 9.75
CA PHE A 353 6.22 -5.31 10.28
C PHE A 353 7.07 -4.52 9.29
N GLY A 354 7.12 -4.95 8.03
CA GLY A 354 7.91 -4.28 6.99
C GLY A 354 7.47 -2.83 6.76
N VAL A 355 6.16 -2.59 6.66
CA VAL A 355 5.61 -1.26 6.38
C VAL A 355 5.74 -0.31 7.56
N LEU A 356 5.55 -0.77 8.79
CA LEU A 356 5.62 0.11 9.97
C LEU A 356 7.06 0.36 10.43
N VAL A 357 7.89 -0.68 10.48
CA VAL A 357 9.19 -0.58 11.17
C VAL A 357 10.27 -0.04 10.24
N ILE A 358 10.44 -0.60 9.05
CA ILE A 358 11.60 -0.30 8.21
C ILE A 358 11.65 1.17 7.77
N PRO A 359 10.59 1.74 7.20
CA PRO A 359 10.64 3.14 6.81
C PRO A 359 10.68 4.10 8.01
N SER A 360 10.05 3.74 9.14
CA SER A 360 10.12 4.54 10.37
C SER A 360 11.55 4.59 10.93
N MET A 361 12.27 3.47 10.96
CA MET A 361 13.67 3.41 11.39
C MET A 361 14.56 4.27 10.51
N PHE A 362 14.31 4.25 9.19
CA PHE A 362 15.02 5.16 8.30
C PHE A 362 14.69 6.62 8.57
N GLY A 363 13.41 6.96 8.78
CA GLY A 363 13.00 8.32 9.17
C GLY A 363 13.70 8.78 10.45
N ILE A 364 13.79 7.92 11.47
CA ILE A 364 14.54 8.22 12.71
C ILE A 364 16.00 8.52 12.39
N LEU A 365 16.66 7.71 11.56
CA LEU A 365 18.04 7.96 11.16
C LEU A 365 18.18 9.27 10.38
N TRP A 366 17.32 9.52 9.42
CA TRP A 366 17.33 10.72 8.59
C TRP A 366 17.20 12.00 9.45
N PHE A 367 16.15 12.09 10.25
CA PHE A 367 15.90 13.27 11.07
C PHE A 367 16.92 13.41 12.22
N THR A 368 17.45 12.31 12.75
CA THR A 368 18.57 12.38 13.70
C THR A 368 19.80 13.02 13.05
N VAL A 369 20.18 12.58 11.86
CA VAL A 369 21.38 13.08 11.19
C VAL A 369 21.20 14.52 10.74
N PHE A 370 20.15 14.85 10.01
CA PHE A 370 19.94 16.20 9.51
C PHE A 370 19.48 17.16 10.61
N GLY A 371 18.51 16.77 11.42
CA GLY A 371 17.92 17.61 12.45
C GLY A 371 18.88 17.95 13.58
N ASN A 372 19.54 16.94 14.18
CA ASN A 372 20.49 17.20 15.24
C ASN A 372 21.73 17.96 14.74
N THR A 373 22.20 17.69 13.51
CA THR A 373 23.31 18.49 12.94
C THR A 373 22.88 19.93 12.70
N ALA A 374 21.63 20.16 12.27
CA ALA A 374 21.12 21.53 12.07
C ALA A 374 21.02 22.30 13.38
N ILE A 375 20.54 21.70 14.47
CA ILE A 375 20.49 22.29 15.80
C ILE A 375 21.90 22.54 16.31
N TRP A 376 22.79 21.58 16.20
CA TRP A 376 24.20 21.68 16.61
C TRP A 376 24.91 22.84 15.87
N LEU A 377 24.72 22.98 14.56
CA LEU A 377 25.28 24.11 13.79
C LEU A 377 24.63 25.43 14.19
N ASN A 378 23.31 25.47 14.38
CA ASN A 378 22.62 26.69 14.77
C ASN A 378 23.13 27.27 16.07
N ASP A 379 23.35 26.44 17.08
CA ASP A 379 23.84 26.85 18.40
C ASP A 379 25.35 27.05 18.42
N GLY A 380 26.07 26.51 17.47
CA GLY A 380 27.51 26.60 17.31
C GLY A 380 27.95 27.60 16.23
N GLU A 381 28.47 27.07 15.11
CA GLU A 381 29.13 27.87 14.07
C GLU A 381 28.18 28.86 13.36
N ALA A 382 26.92 28.52 13.18
CA ALA A 382 25.94 29.39 12.55
C ALA A 382 25.42 30.53 13.49
N ALA A 383 25.71 30.45 14.78
CA ALA A 383 25.37 31.49 15.77
C ALA A 383 23.91 31.99 15.66
N GLY A 384 22.95 31.08 15.52
CA GLY A 384 21.52 31.37 15.39
C GLY A 384 21.04 31.80 14.00
N THR A 385 21.91 31.85 13.00
CA THR A 385 21.55 32.32 11.65
C THR A 385 20.53 31.36 10.97
N LEU A 386 20.66 30.07 11.18
CA LEU A 386 19.70 29.08 10.67
C LEU A 386 18.32 29.30 11.29
N GLY A 387 18.27 29.59 12.59
CA GLY A 387 17.04 29.87 13.31
C GLY A 387 16.29 31.11 12.80
N GLN A 388 16.98 32.12 12.29
CA GLN A 388 16.35 33.31 11.70
C GLN A 388 15.62 33.01 10.39
N MET A 389 15.91 31.87 9.77
CA MET A 389 15.35 31.47 8.48
C MET A 389 14.22 30.43 8.58
N ILE A 390 13.74 30.07 9.78
CA ILE A 390 12.64 29.10 9.95
C ILE A 390 11.33 29.57 9.30
N SER A 391 11.13 30.84 9.05
CA SER A 391 10.00 31.38 8.30
C SER A 391 10.06 31.09 6.77
N SER A 392 11.23 30.69 6.29
CA SER A 392 11.46 30.30 4.87
C SER A 392 12.04 28.88 4.77
N PRO A 393 11.25 27.87 5.15
CA PRO A 393 11.74 26.50 5.33
C PRO A 393 12.34 25.90 4.04
N GLU A 394 11.91 26.36 2.87
CA GLU A 394 12.42 25.94 1.56
C GLU A 394 13.90 26.25 1.36
N THR A 395 14.44 27.23 2.07
CA THR A 395 15.85 27.65 1.97
C THR A 395 16.78 26.94 2.95
N LEU A 396 16.21 26.43 4.04
CA LEU A 396 16.98 25.95 5.20
C LEU A 396 17.95 24.80 4.86
N LEU A 397 17.54 23.85 4.01
CA LEU A 397 18.41 22.74 3.62
C LEU A 397 19.70 23.27 2.95
N PHE A 398 19.58 24.18 2.00
CA PHE A 398 20.73 24.71 1.26
C PHE A 398 21.61 25.58 2.18
N LYS A 399 21.00 26.39 3.04
CA LYS A 399 21.73 27.19 4.00
C LYS A 399 22.46 26.38 5.06
N PHE A 400 21.85 25.27 5.51
CA PHE A 400 22.47 24.28 6.38
C PHE A 400 23.72 23.68 5.73
N LEU A 401 23.64 23.32 4.44
CA LEU A 401 24.76 22.74 3.70
C LEU A 401 25.92 23.71 3.50
N ASP A 402 25.67 25.03 3.56
CA ASP A 402 26.75 26.08 3.49
C ASP A 402 27.72 26.00 4.66
N TYR A 403 27.28 25.50 5.82
CA TYR A 403 28.13 25.32 6.99
C TYR A 403 28.89 23.98 6.99
N LEU A 404 28.65 23.12 6.01
CA LEU A 404 29.34 21.84 5.85
C LEU A 404 30.38 21.90 4.73
N PRO A 405 31.44 21.07 4.76
CA PRO A 405 32.43 21.05 3.70
C PRO A 405 31.76 20.71 2.36
N LEU A 406 32.37 21.12 1.24
CA LEU A 406 31.90 20.85 -0.13
C LEU A 406 30.49 21.38 -0.42
N SER A 407 30.09 22.51 0.16
CA SER A 407 28.73 23.09 0.09
C SER A 407 28.20 23.22 -1.36
N GLY A 408 29.03 23.65 -2.32
CA GLY A 408 28.61 23.73 -3.72
C GLY A 408 28.26 22.36 -4.34
N VAL A 409 29.01 21.30 -3.98
CA VAL A 409 28.75 19.94 -4.46
C VAL A 409 27.49 19.37 -3.80
N THR A 410 27.37 19.48 -2.49
CA THR A 410 26.22 18.94 -1.73
C THR A 410 24.95 19.72 -2.05
N GLY A 411 25.02 21.02 -2.28
CA GLY A 411 23.92 21.84 -2.77
C GLY A 411 23.44 21.39 -4.16
N LEU A 412 24.37 21.13 -5.08
CA LEU A 412 24.04 20.59 -6.41
C LEU A 412 23.43 19.20 -6.33
N VAL A 413 24.02 18.29 -5.52
CA VAL A 413 23.46 16.94 -5.29
C VAL A 413 22.04 17.04 -4.71
N SER A 414 21.82 17.92 -3.74
CA SER A 414 20.49 18.14 -3.16
C SER A 414 19.47 18.63 -4.19
N LEU A 415 19.88 19.57 -5.06
CA LEU A 415 19.04 20.06 -6.16
C LEU A 415 18.65 18.92 -7.12
N VAL A 416 19.60 18.05 -7.47
CA VAL A 416 19.34 16.87 -8.33
C VAL A 416 18.39 15.90 -7.62
N VAL A 417 18.63 15.59 -6.34
CA VAL A 417 17.79 14.68 -5.55
C VAL A 417 16.35 15.19 -5.46
N ILE A 418 16.16 16.48 -5.14
CA ILE A 418 14.82 17.10 -5.08
C ILE A 418 14.15 17.04 -6.46
N SER A 419 14.87 17.34 -7.55
CA SER A 419 14.33 17.28 -8.91
C SER A 419 13.88 15.87 -9.29
N LEU A 420 14.69 14.86 -8.97
CA LEU A 420 14.35 13.45 -9.23
C LEU A 420 13.15 12.99 -8.39
N PHE A 421 13.09 13.33 -7.10
CA PHE A 421 11.92 13.04 -6.28
C PHE A 421 10.66 13.72 -6.82
N PHE A 422 10.78 14.96 -7.27
CA PHE A 422 9.65 15.70 -7.83
C PHE A 422 9.13 15.01 -9.12
N ILE A 423 10.02 14.68 -10.08
CA ILE A 423 9.66 14.03 -11.34
C ILE A 423 9.02 12.67 -11.08
N THR A 424 9.64 11.83 -10.24
CA THR A 424 9.16 10.46 -9.98
C THR A 424 7.84 10.45 -9.21
N SER A 425 7.64 11.39 -8.28
CA SER A 425 6.36 11.56 -7.57
C SER A 425 5.25 12.02 -8.52
N ALA A 426 5.53 12.96 -9.42
CA ALA A 426 4.57 13.47 -10.39
C ALA A 426 4.18 12.41 -11.43
N ASP A 427 5.14 11.67 -11.98
CA ASP A 427 4.93 10.56 -12.92
C ASP A 427 4.04 9.48 -12.30
N SER A 428 4.42 9.01 -11.13
CA SER A 428 3.65 8.01 -10.39
C SER A 428 2.27 8.54 -9.97
N GLY A 429 2.16 9.83 -9.64
CA GLY A 429 0.90 10.51 -9.36
C GLY A 429 -0.05 10.48 -10.56
N ILE A 430 0.45 10.81 -11.76
CA ILE A 430 -0.30 10.71 -13.02
C ILE A 430 -0.84 9.30 -13.24
N TYR A 431 0.00 8.29 -13.03
CA TYR A 431 -0.39 6.89 -13.17
C TYR A 431 -1.51 6.50 -12.19
N VAL A 432 -1.37 6.86 -10.90
CA VAL A 432 -2.35 6.49 -9.86
C VAL A 432 -3.68 7.21 -10.07
N LEU A 433 -3.68 8.52 -10.38
CA LEU A 433 -4.89 9.28 -10.70
C LEU A 433 -5.64 8.65 -11.86
N ASN A 434 -4.92 8.26 -12.91
CA ASN A 434 -5.51 7.57 -14.04
C ASN A 434 -6.08 6.20 -13.67
N ASN A 435 -5.38 5.44 -12.83
CA ASN A 435 -5.86 4.15 -12.33
C ASN A 435 -7.15 4.31 -11.49
N ILE A 436 -7.17 5.23 -10.51
CA ILE A 436 -8.36 5.47 -9.69
C ILE A 436 -9.55 5.88 -10.57
N ALA A 437 -9.34 6.75 -11.55
CA ALA A 437 -10.38 7.24 -12.45
C ALA A 437 -10.83 6.23 -13.52
N SER A 438 -10.10 5.12 -13.72
CA SER A 438 -10.42 4.12 -14.73
C SER A 438 -11.64 3.29 -14.33
N ARG A 439 -12.51 3.00 -15.31
CA ARG A 439 -13.66 2.08 -15.16
C ARG A 439 -13.24 0.62 -15.11
N ASP A 440 -12.15 0.30 -15.80
CA ASP A 440 -11.56 -1.03 -15.85
C ASP A 440 -10.05 -0.92 -15.60
N LYS A 441 -9.59 -1.58 -14.53
CA LYS A 441 -8.20 -1.51 -14.07
C LYS A 441 -7.23 -2.35 -14.93
N SER A 442 -7.76 -3.25 -15.77
CA SER A 442 -6.99 -4.07 -16.70
C SER A 442 -6.64 -3.34 -17.99
N LEU A 443 -7.41 -2.28 -18.35
CA LEU A 443 -7.20 -1.54 -19.58
C LEU A 443 -5.97 -0.62 -19.49
N ALA A 444 -5.12 -0.70 -20.51
CA ALA A 444 -4.03 0.25 -20.67
C ALA A 444 -4.60 1.65 -20.96
N ALA A 445 -4.18 2.64 -20.17
CA ALA A 445 -4.62 4.00 -20.35
C ALA A 445 -4.08 4.63 -21.65
N PRO A 446 -4.90 5.29 -22.47
CA PRO A 446 -4.43 6.06 -23.59
C PRO A 446 -3.48 7.19 -23.16
N ARG A 447 -2.43 7.44 -23.94
CA ARG A 447 -1.38 8.44 -23.63
C ARG A 447 -1.90 9.84 -23.35
N TRP A 448 -2.97 10.27 -24.02
CA TRP A 448 -3.57 11.59 -23.80
C TRP A 448 -4.07 11.81 -22.36
N GLN A 449 -4.47 10.73 -21.66
CA GLN A 449 -4.92 10.82 -20.26
C GLN A 449 -3.77 11.20 -19.33
N ALA A 450 -2.56 10.72 -19.58
CA ALA A 450 -1.38 11.15 -18.83
C ALA A 450 -1.09 12.65 -19.02
N VAL A 451 -1.24 13.16 -20.27
CA VAL A 451 -1.13 14.60 -20.54
C VAL A 451 -2.21 15.36 -19.80
N MET A 452 -3.45 14.90 -19.87
CA MET A 452 -4.59 15.55 -19.18
C MET A 452 -4.34 15.69 -17.67
N TRP A 453 -3.94 14.58 -17.00
CA TRP A 453 -3.67 14.60 -15.56
C TRP A 453 -2.48 15.49 -15.21
N GLY A 454 -1.37 15.41 -15.96
CA GLY A 454 -0.20 16.24 -15.72
C GLY A 454 -0.48 17.73 -15.92
N VAL A 455 -1.21 18.11 -16.96
CA VAL A 455 -1.64 19.51 -17.19
C VAL A 455 -2.61 19.97 -16.09
N LEU A 456 -3.60 19.14 -15.71
CA LEU A 456 -4.55 19.46 -14.65
C LEU A 456 -3.81 19.74 -13.32
N MET A 457 -2.90 18.86 -12.92
CA MET A 457 -2.08 19.01 -11.70
C MET A 457 -1.27 20.30 -11.75
N SER A 458 -0.62 20.60 -12.87
CA SER A 458 0.19 21.80 -13.06
C SER A 458 -0.65 23.06 -12.92
N VAL A 459 -1.80 23.14 -13.61
CA VAL A 459 -2.68 24.30 -13.58
C VAL A 459 -3.23 24.54 -12.17
N VAL A 460 -3.69 23.48 -11.50
CA VAL A 460 -4.26 23.61 -10.15
C VAL A 460 -3.17 24.02 -9.14
N ALA A 461 -1.97 23.45 -9.23
CA ALA A 461 -0.84 23.83 -8.39
C ALA A 461 -0.49 25.31 -8.56
N ILE A 462 -0.34 25.78 -9.79
CA ILE A 462 0.01 27.16 -10.11
C ILE A 462 -1.06 28.13 -9.61
N VAL A 463 -2.35 27.85 -9.85
CA VAL A 463 -3.47 28.71 -9.45
C VAL A 463 -3.58 28.81 -7.92
N LEU A 464 -3.46 27.68 -7.21
CA LEU A 464 -3.49 27.68 -5.74
C LEU A 464 -2.28 28.42 -5.15
N MET A 465 -1.08 28.21 -5.71
CA MET A 465 0.14 28.90 -5.26
C MET A 465 0.06 30.42 -5.53
N GLN A 466 -0.50 30.84 -6.64
CA GLN A 466 -0.68 32.27 -6.96
C GLN A 466 -1.62 32.97 -5.99
N SER A 467 -2.69 32.31 -5.53
CA SER A 467 -3.72 32.93 -4.70
C SER A 467 -3.38 33.01 -3.21
N GLY A 468 -2.53 32.12 -2.69
CA GLY A 468 -2.21 32.09 -1.27
C GLY A 468 -1.01 31.18 -0.91
N GLY A 469 -0.16 30.88 -1.91
CA GLY A 469 1.06 30.10 -1.71
C GLY A 469 0.78 28.68 -1.20
N LEU A 470 1.72 28.15 -0.43
CA LEU A 470 1.61 26.81 0.16
C LEU A 470 0.42 26.65 1.12
N ALA A 471 -0.03 27.74 1.75
CA ALA A 471 -1.15 27.70 2.70
C ALA A 471 -2.47 27.27 2.04
N ASN A 472 -2.74 27.68 0.80
CA ASN A 472 -3.95 27.26 0.07
C ASN A 472 -3.87 25.79 -0.39
N LEU A 473 -2.68 25.32 -0.76
CA LEU A 473 -2.45 23.90 -1.07
C LEU A 473 -2.72 23.03 0.18
N GLN A 474 -2.20 23.41 1.34
CA GLN A 474 -2.44 22.73 2.61
C GLN A 474 -3.91 22.78 3.02
N ALA A 475 -4.61 23.90 2.82
CA ALA A 475 -6.03 24.03 3.11
C ALA A 475 -6.86 23.06 2.28
N MET A 476 -6.58 22.94 0.98
CA MET A 476 -7.27 21.99 0.11
C MET A 476 -7.00 20.54 0.51
N THR A 477 -5.73 20.22 0.83
CA THR A 477 -5.37 18.90 1.34
C THR A 477 -6.15 18.54 2.61
N LEU A 478 -6.25 19.47 3.57
CA LEU A 478 -7.02 19.28 4.80
C LEU A 478 -8.52 19.02 4.55
N LEU A 479 -9.10 19.78 3.61
CA LEU A 479 -10.52 19.68 3.26
C LEU A 479 -10.88 18.30 2.65
N VAL A 480 -10.05 17.79 1.74
CA VAL A 480 -10.32 16.50 1.08
C VAL A 480 -9.92 15.32 1.96
N ALA A 481 -8.96 15.49 2.87
CA ALA A 481 -8.49 14.43 3.75
C ALA A 481 -9.53 14.04 4.81
N LEU A 482 -10.32 14.99 5.33
CA LEU A 482 -11.29 14.71 6.39
C LEU A 482 -12.33 13.65 5.97
N PRO A 483 -13.10 13.82 4.88
CA PRO A 483 -14.03 12.79 4.46
C PRO A 483 -13.33 11.48 4.07
N PHE A 484 -12.10 11.57 3.54
CA PHE A 484 -11.33 10.38 3.19
C PHE A 484 -10.87 9.61 4.44
N ALA A 485 -10.49 10.27 5.53
CA ALA A 485 -10.16 9.62 6.80
C ALA A 485 -11.35 8.83 7.38
N ILE A 486 -12.58 9.34 7.20
CA ILE A 486 -13.81 8.60 7.57
C ILE A 486 -13.94 7.33 6.73
N LEU A 487 -13.71 7.40 5.42
CA LEU A 487 -13.71 6.21 4.56
C LEU A 487 -12.64 5.20 5.00
N MET A 488 -11.47 5.64 5.40
CA MET A 488 -10.41 4.75 5.88
C MET A 488 -10.81 4.00 7.17
N LEU A 489 -11.52 4.64 8.10
CA LEU A 489 -12.07 3.96 9.28
C LEU A 489 -13.11 2.89 8.91
N LEU A 490 -13.98 3.19 7.96
CA LEU A 490 -14.92 2.21 7.41
C LEU A 490 -14.19 1.07 6.69
N MET A 491 -13.06 1.37 6.03
CA MET A 491 -12.21 0.36 5.40
C MET A 491 -11.56 -0.58 6.43
N CYS A 492 -11.11 -0.08 7.59
CA CYS A 492 -10.65 -0.94 8.69
C CYS A 492 -11.74 -1.92 9.13
N PHE A 493 -12.97 -1.43 9.29
CA PHE A 493 -14.11 -2.28 9.66
C PHE A 493 -14.44 -3.30 8.57
N SER A 494 -14.40 -2.90 7.30
CA SER A 494 -14.57 -3.80 6.15
C SER A 494 -13.51 -4.89 6.11
N LEU A 495 -12.25 -4.51 6.28
CA LEU A 495 -11.12 -5.45 6.31
C LEU A 495 -11.23 -6.42 7.50
N TRP A 496 -11.57 -5.92 8.69
CA TRP A 496 -11.82 -6.76 9.85
C TRP A 496 -12.91 -7.81 9.60
N LYS A 497 -14.02 -7.38 8.97
CA LYS A 497 -15.14 -8.28 8.61
C LYS A 497 -14.68 -9.35 7.62
N GLY A 498 -13.94 -8.95 6.57
CA GLY A 498 -13.39 -9.88 5.59
C GLY A 498 -12.42 -10.90 6.18
N LEU A 499 -11.49 -10.44 7.02
CA LEU A 499 -10.50 -11.30 7.67
C LEU A 499 -11.12 -12.31 8.64
N ASN A 500 -12.15 -11.91 9.40
CA ASN A 500 -12.84 -12.84 10.30
C ASN A 500 -13.66 -13.88 9.52
N ALA A 501 -14.26 -13.51 8.39
CA ALA A 501 -14.94 -14.46 7.53
C ALA A 501 -13.93 -15.45 6.94
N ASP A 502 -12.80 -14.98 6.45
CA ASP A 502 -11.69 -15.79 5.93
C ASP A 502 -11.18 -16.75 7.02
N LYS A 503 -10.90 -16.25 8.23
CA LYS A 503 -10.48 -17.08 9.36
C LYS A 503 -11.50 -18.17 9.68
N LYS A 504 -12.79 -17.84 9.79
CA LYS A 504 -13.86 -18.79 10.05
C LYS A 504 -13.90 -19.89 8.97
N TYR A 505 -13.62 -19.49 7.73
CA TYR A 505 -13.55 -20.43 6.59
C TYR A 505 -12.36 -21.39 6.70
N PHE A 506 -11.17 -20.92 7.11
CA PHE A 506 -9.95 -21.70 7.17
C PHE A 506 -9.67 -22.38 8.53
N ASP A 507 -10.19 -21.86 9.65
CA ASP A 507 -9.99 -22.43 11.00
C ASP A 507 -10.70 -23.79 11.19
N THR A 508 -11.68 -24.10 10.36
CA THR A 508 -12.20 -25.47 10.29
C THR A 508 -11.23 -26.33 9.47
N LYS A 509 -10.00 -26.50 9.94
CA LYS A 509 -9.08 -27.46 9.36
C LYS A 509 -9.76 -28.83 9.41
N VAL A 510 -10.10 -29.35 8.24
CA VAL A 510 -10.34 -30.78 8.10
C VAL A 510 -9.02 -31.43 8.46
N ASN A 511 -8.96 -32.09 9.60
CA ASN A 511 -7.76 -32.81 9.98
C ASN A 511 -7.63 -33.96 8.97
N PRO A 512 -6.64 -33.99 8.07
CA PRO A 512 -6.51 -35.08 7.10
C PRO A 512 -6.37 -36.44 7.77
N THR A 513 -5.90 -36.47 9.05
CA THR A 513 -5.82 -37.69 9.86
C THR A 513 -7.19 -38.23 10.33
N SER A 514 -8.29 -37.49 10.17
CA SER A 514 -9.64 -37.97 10.45
C SER A 514 -10.25 -38.75 9.25
N ILE A 515 -9.47 -38.96 8.19
CA ILE A 515 -9.91 -39.64 7.00
C ILE A 515 -9.84 -41.14 7.26
N PHE A 516 -10.99 -41.73 7.34
CA PHE A 516 -11.48 -43.07 7.11
C PHE A 516 -10.42 -44.16 6.82
N TRP A 517 -9.53 -44.42 7.76
CA TRP A 517 -8.76 -45.65 7.76
C TRP A 517 -9.66 -46.78 8.28
N THR A 518 -10.40 -47.40 7.40
CA THR A 518 -11.05 -48.65 7.75
C THR A 518 -9.98 -49.73 7.89
N GLY A 519 -9.94 -50.41 9.02
CA GLY A 519 -8.91 -51.46 9.28
C GLY A 519 -8.88 -52.62 8.30
N ASP A 520 -9.83 -52.71 7.40
CA ASP A 520 -10.02 -53.87 6.52
C ASP A 520 -8.96 -53.99 5.41
N LYS A 521 -8.39 -52.86 4.95
CA LYS A 521 -7.39 -52.82 3.85
C LYS A 521 -5.98 -52.46 4.29
N TRP A 522 -5.65 -52.56 5.58
CA TRP A 522 -4.36 -52.10 6.09
C TRP A 522 -3.13 -52.75 5.44
N LYS A 523 -3.24 -54.02 5.01
CA LYS A 523 -2.12 -54.73 4.36
C LYS A 523 -1.82 -54.18 2.97
N GLU A 524 -2.85 -53.90 2.18
CA GLU A 524 -2.71 -53.28 0.86
C GLU A 524 -2.12 -51.86 0.99
N ARG A 525 -2.58 -51.11 1.97
CA ARG A 525 -2.05 -49.76 2.27
C ARG A 525 -0.60 -49.83 2.75
N LEU A 526 -0.23 -50.83 3.56
CA LEU A 526 1.16 -50.99 3.98
C LEU A 526 2.06 -51.33 2.76
N GLU A 527 1.63 -52.15 1.85
CA GLU A 527 2.35 -52.46 0.62
C GLU A 527 2.52 -51.20 -0.26
N GLN A 528 1.47 -50.37 -0.40
CA GLN A 528 1.54 -49.11 -1.11
C GLN A 528 2.50 -48.11 -0.44
N MET A 529 2.47 -48.00 0.88
CA MET A 529 3.38 -47.11 1.65
C MET A 529 4.86 -47.51 1.53
N MET A 530 5.11 -48.83 1.37
CA MET A 530 6.46 -49.35 1.24
C MET A 530 7.00 -49.28 -0.20
N ASN A 531 6.22 -48.84 -1.18
CA ASN A 531 6.65 -48.71 -2.57
C ASN A 531 6.72 -47.23 -2.98
N GLN A 532 7.81 -46.89 -3.66
CA GLN A 532 7.95 -45.52 -4.21
C GLN A 532 6.99 -45.34 -5.39
N THR A 533 6.13 -44.31 -5.31
CA THR A 533 5.11 -44.03 -6.32
C THR A 533 5.72 -43.27 -7.50
N GLN A 534 5.46 -43.74 -8.70
CA GLN A 534 5.88 -43.06 -9.94
C GLN A 534 4.71 -42.28 -10.55
N GLU A 535 5.00 -41.34 -11.43
CA GLU A 535 3.98 -40.51 -12.11
C GLU A 535 2.91 -41.32 -12.82
N LYS A 536 3.29 -42.45 -13.46
CA LYS A 536 2.37 -43.37 -14.11
C LYS A 536 1.37 -44.02 -13.14
N ASP A 537 1.75 -44.21 -11.88
CA ASP A 537 0.89 -44.80 -10.86
C ASP A 537 -0.16 -43.79 -10.41
N ILE A 538 0.23 -42.52 -10.27
CA ILE A 538 -0.70 -41.43 -9.99
C ILE A 538 -1.65 -41.21 -11.16
N LEU A 539 -1.17 -41.22 -12.39
CA LEU A 539 -2.04 -41.14 -13.58
C LEU A 539 -3.06 -42.30 -13.65
N ARG A 540 -2.65 -43.49 -13.22
CA ARG A 540 -3.55 -44.64 -13.11
C ARG A 540 -4.59 -44.41 -12.00
N PHE A 541 -4.17 -43.91 -10.84
CA PHE A 541 -5.06 -43.57 -9.73
C PHE A 541 -6.08 -42.49 -10.14
N LEU A 542 -5.65 -41.40 -10.78
CA LEU A 542 -6.54 -40.35 -11.31
C LEU A 542 -7.58 -40.91 -12.28
N LYS A 543 -7.18 -41.85 -13.18
CA LYS A 543 -8.09 -42.44 -14.21
C LYS A 543 -9.04 -43.52 -13.66
N HIS A 544 -8.58 -44.32 -12.71
CA HIS A 544 -9.32 -45.50 -12.29
C HIS A 544 -9.94 -45.42 -10.89
N THR A 545 -9.58 -44.40 -10.09
CA THR A 545 -10.14 -44.19 -8.76
C THR A 545 -10.81 -42.81 -8.66
N VAL A 546 -10.07 -41.72 -8.92
CA VAL A 546 -10.58 -40.35 -8.74
C VAL A 546 -11.69 -40.04 -9.76
N LEU A 547 -11.43 -40.24 -11.04
CA LEU A 547 -12.42 -39.95 -12.09
C LEU A 547 -13.72 -40.77 -11.99
N PRO A 548 -13.70 -42.06 -11.69
CA PRO A 548 -14.91 -42.82 -11.40
C PRO A 548 -15.67 -42.29 -10.17
N ALA A 549 -15.00 -42.01 -9.05
CA ALA A 549 -15.62 -41.44 -7.87
C ALA A 549 -16.34 -40.12 -8.18
N MET A 550 -15.69 -39.21 -8.92
CA MET A 550 -16.29 -37.95 -9.34
C MET A 550 -17.49 -38.15 -10.29
N ARG A 551 -17.44 -39.14 -11.17
CA ARG A 551 -18.54 -39.46 -12.09
C ARG A 551 -19.76 -40.00 -11.35
N GLU A 552 -19.56 -40.86 -10.36
CA GLU A 552 -20.63 -41.41 -9.53
C GLU A 552 -21.31 -40.31 -8.72
N LEU A 553 -20.52 -39.46 -8.03
CA LEU A 553 -21.05 -38.32 -7.30
C LEU A 553 -21.81 -37.36 -8.23
N ARG A 554 -21.27 -37.06 -9.41
CA ARG A 554 -21.94 -36.24 -10.42
C ARG A 554 -23.31 -36.81 -10.83
N GLN A 555 -23.42 -38.09 -11.04
CA GLN A 555 -24.69 -38.73 -11.43
C GLN A 555 -25.77 -38.56 -10.36
N GLU A 556 -25.40 -38.72 -9.09
CA GLU A 556 -26.32 -38.52 -7.96
C GLU A 556 -26.72 -37.04 -7.82
N LEU A 557 -25.77 -36.11 -7.94
CA LEU A 557 -26.03 -34.67 -7.81
C LEU A 557 -26.91 -34.11 -8.93
N ILE A 558 -26.73 -34.58 -10.18
CA ILE A 558 -27.56 -34.18 -11.31
C ILE A 558 -28.93 -34.91 -11.25
N GLY A 559 -28.92 -36.22 -11.01
CA GLY A 559 -30.13 -37.04 -11.13
C GLY A 559 -31.17 -36.79 -10.03
N LYS A 560 -30.72 -36.51 -8.79
CA LYS A 560 -31.62 -36.32 -7.65
C LYS A 560 -31.82 -34.87 -7.23
N TYR A 561 -30.82 -34.01 -7.49
CA TYR A 561 -30.79 -32.65 -6.93
C TYR A 561 -30.77 -31.55 -7.99
N ASP A 562 -30.78 -31.94 -9.30
CA ASP A 562 -30.79 -31.01 -10.45
C ASP A 562 -29.68 -29.91 -10.38
N LEU A 563 -28.50 -30.32 -9.90
CA LEU A 563 -27.35 -29.43 -9.79
C LEU A 563 -26.54 -29.43 -11.09
N SER A 564 -26.02 -28.25 -11.48
CA SER A 564 -25.09 -28.17 -12.61
C SER A 564 -23.68 -28.59 -12.17
N VAL A 565 -23.23 -29.77 -12.64
CA VAL A 565 -21.95 -30.38 -12.25
C VAL A 565 -21.12 -30.71 -13.49
N GLN A 566 -19.89 -30.18 -13.53
CA GLN A 566 -18.91 -30.46 -14.59
C GLN A 566 -17.72 -31.24 -14.04
N ILE A 567 -17.10 -32.06 -14.89
CA ILE A 567 -15.84 -32.74 -14.59
C ILE A 567 -14.84 -32.38 -15.69
N ASN A 568 -13.73 -31.79 -15.29
CA ASN A 568 -12.61 -31.42 -16.15
C ASN A 568 -11.51 -32.47 -15.99
N THR A 569 -10.97 -32.96 -17.12
CA THR A 569 -9.85 -33.90 -17.13
C THR A 569 -8.65 -33.24 -17.81
N LEU A 570 -7.59 -33.03 -17.06
CA LEU A 570 -6.38 -32.26 -17.45
C LEU A 570 -5.16 -33.20 -17.52
N PHE A 571 -5.30 -34.33 -18.25
CA PHE A 571 -4.26 -35.36 -18.29
C PHE A 571 -3.05 -35.05 -19.17
N GLU A 572 -3.14 -34.02 -20.03
CA GLU A 572 -2.07 -33.62 -20.97
C GLU A 572 -1.23 -32.45 -20.45
N GLN A 573 -1.50 -31.98 -19.24
CA GLN A 573 -0.73 -30.94 -18.61
C GLN A 573 0.50 -31.50 -17.89
N ASP A 574 1.47 -30.61 -17.57
CA ASP A 574 2.69 -30.95 -16.81
C ASP A 574 2.36 -31.56 -15.44
N GLU A 575 1.26 -31.13 -14.80
CA GLU A 575 0.67 -31.73 -13.61
C GLU A 575 -0.70 -32.30 -13.96
N PRO A 576 -0.79 -33.59 -14.31
CA PRO A 576 -2.08 -34.22 -14.62
C PRO A 576 -3.09 -34.10 -13.49
N ALA A 577 -4.32 -33.68 -13.79
CA ALA A 577 -5.36 -33.43 -12.79
C ALA A 577 -6.76 -33.87 -13.25
N VAL A 578 -7.66 -34.01 -12.26
CA VAL A 578 -9.10 -34.18 -12.45
C VAL A 578 -9.84 -33.25 -11.49
N GLU A 579 -10.84 -32.53 -11.97
CA GLU A 579 -11.63 -31.56 -11.21
C GLU A 579 -13.12 -31.90 -11.27
N LEU A 580 -13.80 -31.78 -10.14
CA LEU A 580 -15.26 -31.74 -10.02
C LEU A 580 -15.65 -30.29 -9.71
N VAL A 581 -16.52 -29.70 -10.55
CA VAL A 581 -17.00 -28.31 -10.37
C VAL A 581 -18.53 -28.34 -10.28
N ILE A 582 -19.08 -27.79 -9.20
CA ILE A 582 -20.53 -27.58 -9.01
C ILE A 582 -20.81 -26.12 -9.19
N GLN A 583 -21.53 -25.78 -10.27
CA GLN A 583 -21.80 -24.38 -10.64
C GLN A 583 -22.95 -23.81 -9.83
N LYS A 584 -22.83 -22.50 -9.50
CA LYS A 584 -23.85 -21.69 -8.81
C LYS A 584 -24.01 -20.34 -9.50
N ASP A 585 -25.22 -20.00 -9.92
CA ASP A 585 -25.53 -18.85 -10.80
C ASP A 585 -25.09 -17.46 -10.26
N LEU A 586 -24.93 -17.29 -8.96
CA LEU A 586 -24.61 -15.98 -8.33
C LEU A 586 -23.46 -16.05 -7.32
N MET A 587 -22.82 -17.20 -7.18
CA MET A 587 -21.80 -17.45 -6.18
C MET A 587 -20.64 -18.19 -6.79
N ARG A 588 -19.48 -18.10 -6.13
CA ARG A 588 -18.29 -18.84 -6.54
C ARG A 588 -18.60 -20.35 -6.62
N ASP A 589 -18.22 -20.97 -7.71
CA ASP A 589 -18.43 -22.41 -7.90
C ASP A 589 -17.68 -23.22 -6.84
N PHE A 590 -18.27 -24.34 -6.42
CA PHE A 590 -17.52 -25.31 -5.64
C PHE A 590 -16.60 -26.10 -6.57
N MET A 591 -15.32 -26.21 -6.23
CA MET A 591 -14.37 -27.03 -6.98
C MET A 591 -13.55 -27.91 -6.03
N TYR A 592 -13.45 -29.19 -6.38
CA TYR A 592 -12.57 -30.16 -5.76
C TYR A 592 -11.72 -30.80 -6.85
N GLY A 593 -10.43 -30.56 -6.81
CA GLY A 593 -9.46 -31.10 -7.76
C GLY A 593 -8.48 -32.06 -7.10
N VAL A 594 -7.98 -33.03 -7.88
CA VAL A 594 -6.85 -33.90 -7.49
C VAL A 594 -5.82 -33.83 -8.61
N LYS A 595 -4.58 -33.50 -8.28
CA LYS A 595 -3.46 -33.41 -9.23
C LYS A 595 -2.26 -34.24 -8.80
N SER A 596 -1.38 -34.53 -9.75
CA SER A 596 -0.10 -35.20 -9.49
C SER A 596 0.94 -34.15 -9.07
N ILE A 597 1.57 -34.32 -7.91
CA ILE A 597 2.70 -33.49 -7.47
C ILE A 597 3.95 -34.34 -7.32
N GLY A 598 5.04 -33.94 -7.97
CA GLY A 598 6.35 -34.54 -7.79
C GLY A 598 7.10 -33.94 -6.60
N ARG A 599 7.74 -34.77 -5.77
CA ARG A 599 8.62 -34.36 -4.68
C ARG A 599 10.00 -34.96 -4.85
N GLU A 600 11.03 -34.15 -4.63
CA GLU A 600 12.41 -34.67 -4.58
C GLU A 600 12.64 -35.47 -3.32
N VAL A 601 13.28 -36.62 -3.49
CA VAL A 601 13.68 -37.53 -2.40
C VAL A 601 15.13 -37.24 -2.07
N SER A 602 15.46 -37.06 -0.79
CA SER A 602 16.83 -36.75 -0.38
C SER A 602 17.80 -37.89 -0.74
N GLU A 603 19.02 -37.56 -1.16
CA GLU A 603 20.07 -38.52 -1.47
C GLU A 603 20.37 -39.48 -0.30
N GLN A 604 20.14 -39.04 0.94
CA GLN A 604 20.34 -39.87 2.13
C GLN A 604 19.34 -41.02 2.22
N LEU A 605 18.09 -40.82 1.77
CA LEU A 605 17.06 -41.86 1.74
C LEU A 605 17.26 -42.82 0.56
N ILE A 606 17.77 -42.35 -0.56
CA ILE A 606 18.08 -43.17 -1.74
C ILE A 606 19.23 -44.16 -1.44
N ASN A 607 20.20 -43.71 -0.62
CA ASN A 607 21.38 -44.50 -0.27
C ASN A 607 21.23 -45.29 1.04
N ASP A 608 20.03 -45.36 1.62
CA ASP A 608 19.78 -46.12 2.86
C ASP A 608 19.52 -47.59 2.54
N ASP A 609 20.45 -48.46 2.90
CA ASP A 609 20.36 -49.92 2.72
C ASP A 609 19.11 -50.53 3.40
N ASN A 610 18.52 -49.87 4.37
CA ASN A 610 17.30 -50.28 5.07
C ASN A 610 16.01 -49.93 4.32
N LEU A 611 16.12 -49.12 3.27
CA LEU A 611 14.98 -48.65 2.44
C LEU A 611 15.18 -49.00 0.94
N PRO A 612 15.35 -50.28 0.58
CA PRO A 612 15.71 -50.69 -0.79
C PRO A 612 14.63 -50.38 -1.83
N HIS A 613 13.43 -50.00 -1.41
CA HIS A 613 12.32 -49.64 -2.27
C HIS A 613 12.40 -48.18 -2.76
N ILE A 614 13.24 -47.34 -2.19
CA ILE A 614 13.48 -45.98 -2.62
C ILE A 614 14.65 -45.97 -3.61
N GLN A 615 14.34 -45.93 -4.92
CA GLN A 615 15.34 -46.04 -5.98
C GLN A 615 15.41 -44.84 -6.91
N HIS A 616 14.44 -43.91 -6.83
CA HIS A 616 14.33 -42.76 -7.72
C HIS A 616 14.45 -41.44 -6.94
N SER A 617 15.02 -40.44 -7.58
CA SER A 617 15.16 -39.09 -7.02
C SER A 617 13.84 -38.31 -6.89
N MET A 618 12.78 -38.80 -7.56
CA MET A 618 11.45 -38.20 -7.52
C MET A 618 10.43 -39.22 -7.07
N THR A 619 9.53 -38.81 -6.17
CA THR A 619 8.29 -39.54 -5.83
C THR A 619 7.10 -38.67 -6.17
N TYR A 620 5.98 -39.26 -6.49
CA TYR A 620 4.77 -38.56 -6.90
C TYR A 620 3.60 -38.87 -5.96
N GLU A 621 2.80 -37.84 -5.66
CA GLU A 621 1.65 -37.94 -4.75
C GLU A 621 0.41 -37.35 -5.42
N PRO A 622 -0.79 -37.96 -5.27
CA PRO A 622 -2.05 -37.38 -5.70
C PRO A 622 -2.53 -36.39 -4.66
N TYR A 623 -2.46 -35.10 -4.95
CA TYR A 623 -2.70 -34.00 -4.02
C TYR A 623 -3.99 -33.28 -4.34
N THR A 624 -4.85 -33.03 -3.34
CA THR A 624 -6.07 -32.26 -3.53
C THR A 624 -5.77 -30.77 -3.69
N TYR A 625 -6.61 -30.06 -4.41
CA TYR A 625 -6.61 -28.62 -4.50
C TYR A 625 -8.00 -28.05 -4.70
N PHE A 626 -8.20 -26.81 -4.33
CA PHE A 626 -9.49 -26.16 -4.25
C PHE A 626 -9.44 -24.79 -4.91
N PHE A 627 -10.55 -24.32 -5.47
CA PHE A 627 -10.63 -23.03 -6.14
C PHE A 627 -10.44 -21.85 -5.16
N ASP A 628 -10.71 -22.06 -3.88
CA ASP A 628 -10.62 -21.07 -2.82
C ASP A 628 -9.23 -20.94 -2.17
N GLY A 629 -8.21 -21.63 -2.71
CA GLY A 629 -6.83 -21.55 -2.25
C GLY A 629 -6.57 -22.26 -0.91
N ARG A 630 -7.45 -23.13 -0.46
CA ARG A 630 -7.16 -24.00 0.69
C ARG A 630 -5.97 -24.90 0.41
N VAL A 631 -5.18 -25.19 1.44
CA VAL A 631 -4.08 -26.13 1.37
C VAL A 631 -4.65 -27.53 1.08
N GLY A 632 -4.15 -28.14 0.03
CA GLY A 632 -4.48 -29.51 -0.32
C GLY A 632 -3.79 -30.51 0.60
N TYR A 633 -4.05 -31.79 0.38
CA TYR A 633 -3.46 -32.92 1.09
C TYR A 633 -3.41 -34.15 0.19
N ASP A 634 -2.56 -35.11 0.56
CA ASP A 634 -2.41 -36.37 -0.14
C ASP A 634 -3.63 -37.28 0.05
N VAL A 635 -4.13 -37.83 -1.07
CA VAL A 635 -5.26 -38.78 -1.11
C VAL A 635 -4.87 -40.15 -1.67
N GLN A 636 -3.59 -40.47 -1.70
CA GLN A 636 -3.02 -41.67 -2.33
C GLN A 636 -3.68 -42.99 -1.88
N TYR A 637 -4.11 -43.03 -0.64
CA TYR A 637 -4.61 -44.28 -0.05
C TYR A 637 -6.15 -44.34 0.04
N MET A 638 -6.86 -43.39 -0.57
CA MET A 638 -8.32 -43.38 -0.59
C MET A 638 -8.88 -44.25 -1.71
N ASP A 639 -9.92 -45.02 -1.40
CA ASP A 639 -10.75 -45.67 -2.41
C ASP A 639 -11.86 -44.75 -2.95
N GLN A 640 -12.72 -45.26 -3.84
CA GLN A 640 -13.76 -44.45 -4.47
C GLN A 640 -14.77 -43.90 -3.46
N ASP A 641 -15.21 -44.71 -2.50
CA ASP A 641 -16.19 -44.31 -1.48
C ASP A 641 -15.61 -43.32 -0.51
N GLU A 642 -14.32 -43.50 -0.13
CA GLU A 642 -13.59 -42.56 0.73
C GLU A 642 -13.42 -41.20 0.04
N LEU A 643 -13.12 -41.19 -1.27
CA LEU A 643 -13.02 -39.91 -2.04
C LEU A 643 -14.38 -39.22 -2.19
N ILE A 644 -15.47 -39.99 -2.40
CA ILE A 644 -16.84 -39.42 -2.42
C ILE A 644 -17.18 -38.79 -1.06
N ALA A 645 -16.90 -39.51 0.02
CA ALA A 645 -17.15 -38.99 1.37
C ALA A 645 -16.35 -37.74 1.66
N ASP A 646 -15.09 -37.66 1.20
CA ASP A 646 -14.24 -36.49 1.33
C ASP A 646 -14.76 -35.30 0.51
N MET A 647 -15.13 -35.50 -0.75
CA MET A 647 -15.79 -34.50 -1.59
C MET A 647 -17.07 -33.97 -0.96
N LEU A 648 -17.92 -34.84 -0.41
CA LEU A 648 -19.17 -34.46 0.25
C LEU A 648 -18.93 -33.64 1.51
N LYS A 649 -17.92 -33.97 2.32
CA LYS A 649 -17.52 -33.21 3.51
C LYS A 649 -17.09 -31.79 3.14
N HIS A 650 -16.34 -31.63 2.05
CA HIS A 650 -15.96 -30.32 1.54
C HIS A 650 -17.14 -29.56 0.95
N TYR A 651 -18.07 -30.25 0.29
CA TYR A 651 -19.29 -29.64 -0.25
C TYR A 651 -20.26 -29.22 0.84
N GLU A 652 -20.48 -30.06 1.89
CA GLU A 652 -21.26 -29.68 3.07
C GLU A 652 -20.73 -28.40 3.73
N ARG A 653 -19.42 -28.32 3.85
CA ARG A 653 -18.77 -27.12 4.35
C ARG A 653 -18.99 -25.90 3.45
N TYR A 654 -18.87 -26.09 2.14
CA TYR A 654 -19.18 -25.03 1.17
C TYR A 654 -20.63 -24.56 1.33
N LEU A 655 -21.60 -25.46 1.48
CA LEU A 655 -23.01 -25.11 1.71
C LEU A 655 -23.21 -24.36 3.03
N SER A 656 -22.53 -24.76 4.12
CA SER A 656 -22.61 -24.04 5.40
C SER A 656 -22.08 -22.60 5.34
N LEU A 657 -21.14 -22.33 4.44
CA LEU A 657 -20.63 -20.98 4.18
C LEU A 657 -21.60 -20.13 3.37
N LEU A 658 -22.45 -20.75 2.55
CA LEU A 658 -23.50 -20.05 1.80
C LEU A 658 -24.64 -19.58 2.74
N ASP A 659 -24.91 -20.26 3.83
CA ASP A 659 -25.97 -19.93 4.79
C ASP A 659 -25.60 -18.82 5.78
N ASP A 660 -24.31 -18.52 5.94
CA ASP A 660 -23.80 -17.56 6.94
C ASP A 660 -23.13 -16.36 6.25
N VAL A 661 -22.43 -15.55 7.03
CA VAL A 661 -21.60 -14.40 6.58
C VAL A 661 -20.60 -14.77 5.46
N GLY A 662 -20.35 -16.06 5.26
CA GLY A 662 -19.57 -16.64 4.17
C GLY A 662 -20.09 -16.38 2.75
N GLN A 663 -21.39 -16.07 2.56
CA GLN A 663 -21.91 -15.66 1.26
C GLN A 663 -21.12 -14.49 0.63
N GLU A 664 -20.56 -13.64 1.47
CA GLU A 664 -19.79 -12.47 1.01
C GLU A 664 -18.41 -12.85 0.45
N LEU A 665 -17.81 -13.95 0.96
CA LEU A 665 -16.55 -14.50 0.45
C LEU A 665 -16.74 -15.28 -0.86
N MET A 666 -17.94 -15.84 -1.02
CA MET A 666 -18.24 -16.77 -2.10
C MET A 666 -18.93 -16.09 -3.29
N ALA A 667 -19.33 -14.82 -3.17
CA ALA A 667 -19.83 -14.06 -4.30
C ALA A 667 -18.64 -13.62 -5.15
N HIS A 668 -18.39 -14.30 -6.26
CA HIS A 668 -17.89 -13.76 -7.51
C HIS A 668 -17.01 -14.59 -8.43
N GLU A 669 -17.31 -14.52 -9.67
CA GLU A 669 -16.42 -14.45 -10.84
C GLU A 669 -17.17 -14.28 -12.18
N GLN A 670 -18.49 -14.05 -12.13
CA GLN A 670 -19.32 -14.08 -13.34
C GLN A 670 -19.34 -12.83 -14.21
N THR A 671 -18.56 -11.79 -13.94
CA THR A 671 -18.63 -10.56 -14.75
C THR A 671 -17.64 -10.52 -15.92
N GLU A 672 -16.79 -11.53 -16.12
CA GLU A 672 -15.81 -11.52 -17.21
C GLU A 672 -16.13 -12.45 -18.40
N LEU A 673 -17.23 -13.24 -18.38
CA LEU A 673 -17.54 -14.18 -19.45
C LEU A 673 -18.84 -13.89 -20.22
N ALA A 674 -19.48 -12.77 -19.97
CA ALA A 674 -20.67 -12.34 -20.72
C ALA A 674 -20.50 -10.91 -21.23
N GLU A 675 -19.69 -10.70 -22.29
CA GLU A 675 -19.87 -9.77 -23.42
C GLU A 675 -18.69 -9.86 -24.41
#